data_0dc166562e2533e5c7abcb430e99279b
#
_entry.id   0dc166562e2533e5c7abcb430e99279b
#
_cell.length_a   1.000
_cell.length_b   1.000
_cell.length_c   1.000
_cell.angle_alpha   90.00
_cell.angle_beta   90.00
_cell.angle_gamma   90.00
#
_symmetry.space_group_name_H-M   'P 1'
#
loop_
_entity.id
_entity.type
_entity.pdbx_description
1 polymer ?
#
loop_
_entity_poly.entity_id
_entity_poly.type
_entity_poly.pdbx_seq_one_letter_code
_entity_poly.pdbx_strand_id
1 'polypeptide(L)'
;MGKSLAMMFAAMLLVSAPACAAQLSASVEKWNANPLAWSFRDGEAESSSMGGFATYLDAPRSAKVRVSASLMPAIAGTNGWATLGVALVDDDRNFWHLALVQAPPNADGRPGARFFELCESRNGTWLAQNDDKLKVERSERHGSWRYGETYVLTLATDGAGIQGEVRDASGRTLFVQRYAFPVAAADGTVAAVTCGRPALHANGGFCGRFAGLDATWSDPRPREEKVLPPYASDSFVSDVTEKATGFFRVVQRPDGRWWAIDPLGRGIVLMGVDHVRYNGHWSQRTKRSVHLEVNKKKFPDKRDWEADTLRRLKEWGFNLLGAGCDTALERRGLVHTRFLSIGDSLCWDGRDDSLWICPNEHRPCSAFPNVFNPLFPAYCDYVARQKCAPNRNDPWLFGYFIDNELAWWGRGARDTGLFDAVMEKPESHSAKAALRAFLKERGVTGNPSTEVKLDFLRMAAERYFGCASAAIRRHDPNHLVMGARFAGIWGAHDVVWEVAGKYCDLVTFNVYPWADLDRNVVFLDSGAKAKHMANVFAERYEVVKRPMLITEWSFPALDSGLPCTGGAGQRFRTQRERTAATELFAKTMLATPSLVGYDYFMWVDEPEEGISDDFPEDSNYGLINLQGEAYPEITAMFTALQKDVGRWRRASLPVERPAPAARGQKAGAFAASLPKPSSPSGLTFARDGDAYTLMTRAGLVLSGRIGGGRVFSRVALKGTELGSYNAMVNSQDGGDLRWYDMAKVTGVVFSEKKGWGMLKVSGEFRGDGGRQGFALEQSIAVHPDRPYFIANLSKVVNIGTEPLDVRAFYLRQYAPYAKDKATDRRKGVPNLWKAPKRDVWVRTADGAWWGGMTTSPACTMFRYFLTNDGRNQHPDASFEPQGETPPVSPDGFWRLAPGAAYDPHGTVWALCIGGTGGHEGWERQLKDLSE
;
A
#
# COMPACT_ATOMS: atom_id res chain seq x y z
N MET A 1 2.93 -71.10 -21.07
CA MET A 1 4.33 -70.68 -21.07
C MET A 1 4.41 -69.38 -20.27
N GLY A 2 4.79 -69.54 -19.00
CA GLY A 2 4.91 -68.49 -18.04
C GLY A 2 6.18 -67.71 -18.14
N LYS A 3 6.16 -66.43 -17.82
CA LYS A 3 7.35 -65.72 -17.32
C LYS A 3 6.94 -64.91 -16.09
N SER A 4 7.39 -65.44 -15.00
CA SER A 4 7.49 -64.84 -13.65
C SER A 4 8.33 -63.58 -13.73
N LEU A 5 7.82 -62.45 -13.25
CA LEU A 5 8.63 -61.25 -12.98
C LEU A 5 8.88 -61.22 -11.45
N ALA A 6 10.11 -61.52 -11.07
CA ALA A 6 10.55 -61.46 -9.68
C ALA A 6 10.68 -59.98 -9.28
N MET A 7 9.85 -59.52 -8.33
CA MET A 7 10.07 -58.26 -7.59
C MET A 7 11.22 -58.49 -6.60
N MET A 8 12.35 -57.89 -6.83
CA MET A 8 13.42 -57.70 -5.85
C MET A 8 12.99 -56.65 -4.84
N PHE A 9 12.57 -57.06 -3.66
CA PHE A 9 12.51 -56.22 -2.48
C PHE A 9 13.93 -55.98 -2.00
N ALA A 10 14.46 -54.75 -2.22
CA ALA A 10 15.64 -54.31 -1.51
C ALA A 10 15.24 -53.99 -0.06
N ALA A 11 15.50 -54.91 0.85
CA ALA A 11 15.49 -54.64 2.27
C ALA A 11 16.59 -53.65 2.60
N MET A 12 16.23 -52.35 2.72
CA MET A 12 17.12 -51.37 3.33
C MET A 12 17.24 -51.71 4.82
N LEU A 13 18.32 -52.32 5.21
CA LEU A 13 18.79 -52.39 6.57
C LEU A 13 18.89 -50.96 7.11
N LEU A 14 17.91 -50.49 7.91
CA LEU A 14 18.03 -49.36 8.77
C LEU A 14 19.11 -49.62 9.81
N VAL A 15 20.36 -49.33 9.46
CA VAL A 15 21.41 -49.19 10.48
C VAL A 15 21.00 -48.01 11.35
N SER A 16 20.62 -48.30 12.59
CA SER A 16 20.41 -47.27 13.62
C SER A 16 21.72 -46.47 13.74
N ALA A 17 21.79 -45.30 13.20
CA ALA A 17 22.92 -44.42 13.36
C ALA A 17 23.16 -44.23 14.89
N PRO A 18 24.41 -44.32 15.37
CA PRO A 18 24.72 -44.07 16.78
C PRO A 18 24.28 -42.66 17.15
N ALA A 19 23.84 -42.46 18.40
CA ALA A 19 23.50 -41.14 18.92
C ALA A 19 24.69 -40.20 18.70
N CYS A 20 24.54 -39.18 17.88
CA CYS A 20 25.56 -38.19 17.63
C CYS A 20 25.57 -37.20 18.79
N ALA A 21 26.53 -37.29 19.70
CA ALA A 21 26.76 -36.26 20.69
C ALA A 21 27.55 -35.13 20.04
N ALA A 22 27.01 -33.93 20.02
CA ALA A 22 27.68 -32.79 19.44
C ALA A 22 27.55 -31.56 20.35
N GLN A 23 28.67 -30.94 20.66
CA GLN A 23 28.69 -29.58 21.13
C GLN A 23 28.14 -28.71 20.00
N LEU A 24 27.06 -27.97 20.27
CA LEU A 24 26.42 -27.14 19.26
C LEU A 24 27.32 -25.96 18.90
N SER A 25 27.55 -25.77 17.63
CA SER A 25 28.29 -24.61 17.15
C SER A 25 27.53 -23.32 17.47
N ALA A 26 28.22 -22.34 18.02
CA ALA A 26 27.68 -20.97 18.18
C ALA A 26 27.85 -20.10 16.92
N SER A 27 28.11 -20.69 15.78
CA SER A 27 28.15 -19.97 14.50
C SER A 27 26.73 -19.74 13.99
N VAL A 28 26.40 -18.51 13.68
CA VAL A 28 25.01 -18.07 13.34
C VAL A 28 24.40 -18.82 12.16
N GLU A 29 25.22 -19.26 11.20
CA GLU A 29 24.76 -20.04 10.03
C GLU A 29 24.26 -21.44 10.40
N LYS A 30 24.58 -21.95 11.58
CA LYS A 30 24.09 -23.22 12.09
C LYS A 30 22.71 -23.14 12.73
N TRP A 31 22.19 -21.94 12.88
CA TRP A 31 20.92 -21.72 13.54
C TRP A 31 19.89 -21.07 12.60
N ASN A 32 18.67 -21.61 12.60
CA ASN A 32 17.53 -20.95 12.04
C ASN A 32 16.96 -20.02 13.10
N ALA A 33 17.44 -18.78 13.12
CA ALA A 33 17.13 -17.79 14.13
C ALA A 33 16.97 -16.40 13.48
N ASN A 34 16.01 -15.62 14.00
CA ASN A 34 15.91 -14.21 13.60
C ASN A 34 17.15 -13.47 14.12
N PRO A 35 17.99 -12.87 13.28
CA PRO A 35 19.22 -12.20 13.69
C PRO A 35 18.97 -10.93 14.53
N LEU A 36 17.73 -10.43 14.59
CA LEU A 36 17.34 -9.34 15.50
C LEU A 36 17.00 -9.87 16.90
N ALA A 37 16.61 -11.14 16.99
CA ALA A 37 16.23 -11.80 18.24
C ALA A 37 17.40 -12.52 18.90
N TRP A 38 18.37 -12.98 18.10
CA TRP A 38 19.44 -13.83 18.59
C TRP A 38 20.80 -13.37 18.06
N SER A 39 21.79 -13.31 18.94
CA SER A 39 23.20 -13.19 18.58
C SER A 39 23.99 -14.41 19.04
N PHE A 40 24.98 -14.80 18.25
CA PHE A 40 25.87 -15.96 18.52
C PHE A 40 27.33 -15.48 18.42
N ARG A 41 28.07 -15.56 19.53
CA ARG A 41 29.48 -15.13 19.61
C ARG A 41 30.22 -15.95 20.67
N ASP A 42 31.48 -16.28 20.41
CA ASP A 42 32.42 -16.86 21.37
C ASP A 42 31.88 -18.12 22.09
N GLY A 43 31.10 -18.94 21.41
CA GLY A 43 30.53 -20.17 21.99
C GLY A 43 29.23 -19.95 22.78
N GLU A 44 28.72 -18.74 22.83
CA GLU A 44 27.49 -18.36 23.53
C GLU A 44 26.40 -17.88 22.59
N ALA A 45 25.15 -17.99 23.02
CA ALA A 45 23.99 -17.36 22.37
C ALA A 45 23.33 -16.36 23.33
N GLU A 46 22.84 -15.25 22.80
CA GLU A 46 22.14 -14.25 23.59
C GLU A 46 20.83 -13.89 22.91
N SER A 47 19.74 -13.86 23.69
CA SER A 47 18.42 -13.44 23.23
C SER A 47 18.20 -11.96 23.47
N SER A 48 17.57 -11.28 22.47
CA SER A 48 17.05 -9.92 22.62
C SER A 48 15.60 -9.92 23.11
N SER A 49 15.04 -8.73 23.34
CA SER A 49 13.64 -8.55 23.72
C SER A 49 12.62 -8.99 22.64
N MET A 50 13.05 -9.25 21.41
CA MET A 50 12.17 -9.77 20.35
C MET A 50 11.77 -11.22 20.57
N GLY A 51 12.70 -12.04 21.07
CA GLY A 51 12.43 -13.45 21.30
C GLY A 51 12.25 -14.29 20.03
N GLY A 52 11.68 -15.47 20.21
CA GLY A 52 11.48 -16.48 19.17
C GLY A 52 12.33 -17.70 19.36
N PHE A 53 12.35 -18.59 18.36
CA PHE A 53 13.20 -19.79 18.36
C PHE A 53 14.52 -19.54 17.67
N ALA A 54 15.56 -20.18 18.20
CA ALA A 54 16.79 -20.47 17.49
C ALA A 54 16.90 -21.99 17.35
N THR A 55 16.57 -22.54 16.19
CA THR A 55 16.55 -23.99 15.91
C THR A 55 17.85 -24.41 15.27
N TYR A 56 18.51 -25.47 15.78
CA TYR A 56 19.77 -25.96 15.26
C TYR A 56 19.57 -26.69 13.94
N LEU A 57 20.23 -26.23 12.87
CA LEU A 57 20.01 -26.71 11.51
C LEU A 57 20.59 -28.06 11.19
N ASP A 58 21.76 -28.41 11.77
CA ASP A 58 22.44 -29.67 11.49
C ASP A 58 21.73 -30.89 12.15
N ALA A 59 20.89 -30.65 13.15
CA ALA A 59 20.06 -31.70 13.74
C ALA A 59 18.82 -31.97 12.86
N PRO A 60 18.61 -33.22 12.41
CA PRO A 60 17.37 -33.60 11.77
C PRO A 60 16.21 -33.56 12.78
N ARG A 61 14.99 -33.43 12.29
CA ARG A 61 13.80 -33.74 13.10
C ARG A 61 13.88 -35.17 13.60
N SER A 62 13.86 -35.37 14.90
CA SER A 62 14.11 -36.66 15.52
C SER A 62 13.14 -36.95 16.67
N ALA A 63 12.87 -38.24 16.92
CA ALA A 63 12.03 -38.70 18.04
C ALA A 63 12.81 -38.77 19.35
N LYS A 64 14.12 -38.93 19.29
CA LYS A 64 14.99 -38.97 20.47
C LYS A 64 15.97 -37.81 20.39
N VAL A 65 15.75 -36.81 21.24
CA VAL A 65 16.55 -35.58 21.29
C VAL A 65 16.83 -35.24 22.76
N ARG A 66 18.06 -34.86 23.03
CA ARG A 66 18.44 -34.21 24.29
C ARG A 66 19.08 -32.87 23.92
N VAL A 67 18.61 -31.78 24.50
CA VAL A 67 19.22 -30.44 24.40
C VAL A 67 19.49 -29.91 25.79
N SER A 68 20.68 -29.34 25.98
CA SER A 68 21.12 -28.76 27.26
C SER A 68 21.84 -27.44 27.05
N ALA A 69 21.62 -26.51 27.97
CA ALA A 69 22.31 -25.22 27.98
C ALA A 69 22.40 -24.67 29.40
N SER A 70 23.52 -24.01 29.72
CA SER A 70 23.63 -23.11 30.87
C SER A 70 23.01 -21.78 30.54
N LEU A 71 22.03 -21.37 31.30
CA LEU A 71 21.21 -20.16 31.05
C LEU A 71 21.33 -19.17 32.20
N MET A 72 21.67 -17.91 31.88
CA MET A 72 21.68 -16.79 32.81
C MET A 72 20.63 -15.77 32.37
N PRO A 73 19.50 -15.65 33.11
CA PRO A 73 18.46 -14.65 32.77
C PRO A 73 18.93 -13.25 33.15
N ALA A 74 18.74 -12.28 32.22
CA ALA A 74 19.15 -10.89 32.38
C ALA A 74 17.98 -9.94 32.72
N ILE A 75 16.95 -9.93 31.86
CA ILE A 75 15.75 -9.08 32.01
C ILE A 75 14.56 -9.75 31.30
N ALA A 76 13.36 -9.56 31.83
CA ALA A 76 12.11 -9.95 31.16
C ALA A 76 11.24 -8.74 30.86
N GLY A 77 10.41 -8.84 29.82
CA GLY A 77 9.36 -7.88 29.50
C GLY A 77 8.34 -7.76 30.67
N THR A 78 7.76 -6.61 30.83
CA THR A 78 6.90 -6.28 31.98
C THR A 78 5.40 -6.43 31.70
N ASN A 79 4.99 -6.61 30.44
CA ASN A 79 3.58 -6.46 30.03
C ASN A 79 2.86 -7.77 29.73
N GLY A 80 3.44 -8.92 30.03
CA GLY A 80 2.83 -10.21 29.71
C GLY A 80 3.62 -11.39 30.27
N TRP A 81 3.27 -12.60 29.81
CA TRP A 81 4.02 -13.80 30.07
C TRP A 81 5.37 -13.77 29.35
N ALA A 82 6.44 -14.06 30.09
CA ALA A 82 7.79 -14.13 29.53
C ALA A 82 8.42 -15.49 29.82
N THR A 83 9.07 -16.10 28.82
CA THR A 83 9.70 -17.40 28.91
C THR A 83 11.09 -17.40 28.29
N LEU A 84 12.03 -18.11 28.88
CA LEU A 84 13.41 -18.26 28.40
C LEU A 84 13.94 -19.65 28.70
N GLY A 85 14.40 -20.41 27.68
CA GLY A 85 14.84 -21.76 27.90
C GLY A 85 15.29 -22.54 26.67
N VAL A 86 15.24 -23.84 26.77
CA VAL A 86 15.54 -24.78 25.67
C VAL A 86 14.25 -25.41 25.17
N ALA A 87 14.26 -25.84 23.92
CA ALA A 87 13.05 -26.36 23.27
C ALA A 87 13.33 -27.56 22.36
N LEU A 88 12.28 -28.37 22.15
CA LEU A 88 12.17 -29.36 21.07
C LEU A 88 11.12 -28.82 20.08
N VAL A 89 11.54 -28.40 18.90
CA VAL A 89 10.68 -27.69 17.93
C VAL A 89 10.40 -28.57 16.72
N ASP A 90 9.14 -28.90 16.53
CA ASP A 90 8.66 -29.47 15.27
C ASP A 90 8.40 -28.35 14.25
N ASP A 91 7.62 -27.34 14.64
CA ASP A 91 7.45 -26.04 13.96
C ASP A 91 7.09 -24.96 15.00
N ASP A 92 6.83 -23.72 14.54
CA ASP A 92 6.52 -22.57 15.39
C ASP A 92 5.22 -22.71 16.20
N ARG A 93 4.34 -23.65 15.85
CA ARG A 93 3.06 -23.93 16.51
C ARG A 93 3.06 -25.23 17.31
N ASN A 94 4.07 -26.11 17.05
CA ASN A 94 4.17 -27.44 17.62
C ASN A 94 5.56 -27.64 18.22
N PHE A 95 5.67 -27.54 19.53
CA PHE A 95 6.93 -27.63 20.25
C PHE A 95 6.73 -27.99 21.73
N TRP A 96 7.81 -28.45 22.36
CA TRP A 96 7.98 -28.46 23.80
C TRP A 96 9.02 -27.44 24.21
N HIS A 97 8.83 -26.78 25.36
CA HIS A 97 9.89 -26.03 25.99
C HIS A 97 10.07 -26.37 27.48
N LEU A 98 11.30 -26.31 27.94
CA LEU A 98 11.68 -26.23 29.33
C LEU A 98 12.20 -24.81 29.57
N ALA A 99 11.53 -24.04 30.39
CA ALA A 99 11.76 -22.59 30.48
C ALA A 99 11.75 -22.06 31.91
N LEU A 100 12.49 -20.99 32.13
CA LEU A 100 12.26 -20.01 33.17
C LEU A 100 11.07 -19.15 32.76
N VAL A 101 10.04 -19.06 33.58
CA VAL A 101 8.82 -18.32 33.32
C VAL A 101 8.67 -17.17 34.31
N GLN A 102 8.31 -16.00 33.80
CA GLN A 102 7.82 -14.88 34.61
C GLN A 102 6.38 -14.57 34.20
N ALA A 103 5.48 -14.64 35.18
CA ALA A 103 4.09 -14.23 34.99
C ALA A 103 3.97 -12.69 34.83
N PRO A 104 2.90 -12.20 34.21
CA PRO A 104 2.61 -10.77 34.18
C PRO A 104 2.50 -10.20 35.60
N PRO A 105 2.72 -8.89 35.79
CA PRO A 105 2.51 -8.22 37.07
C PRO A 105 1.08 -8.45 37.58
N ASN A 106 0.95 -8.55 38.91
CA ASN A 106 -0.34 -8.62 39.55
C ASN A 106 -1.12 -7.28 39.35
N ALA A 107 -2.43 -7.31 39.60
CA ALA A 107 -3.30 -6.13 39.47
C ALA A 107 -2.84 -4.94 40.33
N ASP A 108 -2.06 -5.17 41.39
CA ASP A 108 -1.47 -4.14 42.27
C ASP A 108 -0.07 -3.67 41.80
N GLY A 109 0.39 -4.10 40.62
CA GLY A 109 1.66 -3.71 40.05
C GLY A 109 2.88 -4.46 40.60
N ARG A 110 2.71 -5.43 41.49
CA ARG A 110 3.83 -6.26 41.96
C ARG A 110 4.31 -7.20 40.86
N PRO A 111 5.64 -7.49 40.79
CA PRO A 111 6.17 -8.47 39.84
C PRO A 111 5.42 -9.81 39.93
N GLY A 112 5.12 -10.39 38.77
CA GLY A 112 4.49 -11.70 38.68
C GLY A 112 5.37 -12.83 39.22
N ALA A 113 4.78 -13.97 39.46
CA ALA A 113 5.49 -15.17 39.95
C ALA A 113 6.58 -15.62 38.96
N ARG A 114 7.68 -16.16 39.50
CA ARG A 114 8.78 -16.78 38.77
C ARG A 114 8.84 -18.25 39.09
N PHE A 115 8.86 -19.09 38.05
CA PHE A 115 8.87 -20.54 38.22
C PHE A 115 9.52 -21.25 37.04
N PHE A 116 9.76 -22.55 37.14
CA PHE A 116 10.21 -23.40 36.05
C PHE A 116 9.00 -24.10 35.44
N GLU A 117 9.02 -24.30 34.12
CA GLU A 117 7.90 -24.91 33.40
C GLU A 117 8.42 -25.87 32.31
N LEU A 118 7.78 -27.05 32.23
CA LEU A 118 7.77 -27.88 31.03
C LEU A 118 6.39 -27.75 30.38
N CYS A 119 6.33 -27.22 29.18
CA CYS A 119 5.08 -26.91 28.50
C CYS A 119 5.10 -27.37 27.04
N GLU A 120 3.96 -27.89 26.56
CA GLU A 120 3.70 -28.19 25.15
C GLU A 120 2.91 -27.05 24.50
N SER A 121 3.28 -26.69 23.28
CA SER A 121 2.38 -26.00 22.34
C SER A 121 1.96 -26.97 21.24
N ARG A 122 0.65 -27.07 20.99
CA ARG A 122 0.09 -27.94 19.98
C ARG A 122 -0.90 -27.17 19.11
N ASN A 123 -0.62 -27.12 17.83
CA ASN A 123 -1.38 -26.30 16.87
C ASN A 123 -1.50 -24.82 17.29
N GLY A 124 -0.47 -24.31 17.98
CA GLY A 124 -0.42 -22.94 18.50
C GLY A 124 -1.18 -22.70 19.81
N THR A 125 -1.71 -23.77 20.44
CA THR A 125 -2.32 -23.70 21.78
C THR A 125 -1.28 -24.13 22.81
N TRP A 126 -0.92 -23.25 23.72
CA TRP A 126 -0.04 -23.52 24.85
C TRP A 126 -0.81 -24.32 25.92
N LEU A 127 -0.31 -25.50 26.19
CA LEU A 127 -0.89 -26.42 27.14
C LEU A 127 -0.09 -26.32 28.45
N ALA A 128 -0.42 -25.29 29.22
CA ALA A 128 0.24 -25.05 30.50
C ALA A 128 -0.04 -26.18 31.49
N GLN A 129 0.84 -26.31 32.47
CA GLN A 129 0.78 -27.34 33.52
C GLN A 129 -0.57 -27.44 34.27
N ASN A 130 -1.33 -26.33 34.24
CA ASN A 130 -2.63 -26.26 34.88
C ASN A 130 -3.82 -26.73 34.00
N ASP A 131 -3.55 -27.11 32.76
CA ASP A 131 -4.58 -27.65 31.87
C ASP A 131 -4.75 -29.16 32.15
N ASP A 132 -5.93 -29.56 32.57
CA ASP A 132 -6.30 -30.95 32.80
C ASP A 132 -6.09 -31.86 31.58
N LYS A 133 -6.01 -31.25 30.38
CA LYS A 133 -5.73 -31.96 29.12
C LYS A 133 -4.31 -32.52 29.05
N LEU A 134 -3.34 -31.91 29.74
CA LEU A 134 -1.96 -32.37 29.72
C LEU A 134 -1.64 -33.45 30.75
N LYS A 135 -2.38 -33.58 31.86
CA LYS A 135 -2.13 -34.49 32.99
C LYS A 135 -0.63 -34.59 33.33
N VAL A 136 0.05 -33.45 33.32
CA VAL A 136 1.46 -33.40 33.68
C VAL A 136 1.58 -33.66 35.17
N GLU A 137 2.33 -34.66 35.60
CA GLU A 137 2.60 -34.89 37.04
C GLU A 137 3.27 -33.64 37.61
N ARG A 138 2.55 -32.89 38.45
CA ARG A 138 3.09 -31.72 39.13
C ARG A 138 4.10 -32.18 40.18
N SER A 139 5.36 -31.79 40.02
CA SER A 139 6.26 -31.79 41.14
C SER A 139 5.82 -30.69 42.10
N GLU A 140 5.63 -31.01 43.38
CA GLU A 140 5.14 -30.06 44.39
C GLU A 140 6.07 -28.87 44.71
N ARG A 141 7.22 -28.77 43.99
CA ARG A 141 8.21 -27.71 44.18
C ARG A 141 8.60 -27.08 42.89
N HIS A 142 7.79 -26.13 42.47
CA HIS A 142 8.19 -25.17 41.45
C HIS A 142 9.24 -24.23 42.05
N GLY A 143 10.52 -24.54 41.88
CA GLY A 143 11.60 -23.65 42.30
C GLY A 143 11.44 -22.27 41.69
N SER A 144 11.80 -21.23 42.45
CA SER A 144 11.87 -19.85 41.92
C SER A 144 13.30 -19.61 41.38
N TRP A 145 13.38 -18.91 40.25
CA TRP A 145 14.64 -18.47 39.68
C TRP A 145 14.91 -16.98 39.93
N ARG A 146 16.16 -16.54 39.80
CA ARG A 146 16.60 -15.13 39.98
C ARG A 146 17.40 -14.65 38.79
N TYR A 147 17.28 -13.35 38.50
CA TYR A 147 18.14 -12.71 37.51
C TYR A 147 19.62 -12.77 37.91
N GLY A 148 20.49 -12.94 36.90
CA GLY A 148 21.95 -13.01 37.12
C GLY A 148 22.46 -14.34 37.69
N GLU A 149 21.60 -15.23 38.12
CA GLU A 149 22.02 -16.60 38.53
C GLU A 149 22.02 -17.56 37.32
N THR A 150 22.92 -18.52 37.31
CA THR A 150 23.04 -19.49 36.21
C THR A 150 22.28 -20.78 36.55
N TYR A 151 21.52 -21.26 35.57
CA TYR A 151 20.75 -22.50 35.63
C TYR A 151 21.15 -23.42 34.47
N VAL A 152 21.29 -24.72 34.71
CA VAL A 152 21.48 -25.71 33.63
C VAL A 152 20.14 -26.34 33.33
N LEU A 153 19.65 -26.13 32.12
CA LEU A 153 18.39 -26.69 31.60
C LEU A 153 18.71 -27.87 30.71
N THR A 154 18.03 -29.01 30.93
CA THR A 154 18.14 -30.20 30.09
C THR A 154 16.73 -30.65 29.72
N LEU A 155 16.41 -30.67 28.42
CA LEU A 155 15.18 -31.23 27.87
C LEU A 155 15.51 -32.46 27.06
N ALA A 156 14.88 -33.60 27.36
CA ALA A 156 15.16 -34.86 26.68
C ALA A 156 13.88 -35.64 26.35
N THR A 157 13.83 -36.22 25.15
CA THR A 157 12.81 -37.19 24.74
C THR A 157 13.47 -38.51 24.34
N ASP A 158 12.86 -39.63 24.76
CA ASP A 158 13.25 -41.00 24.42
C ASP A 158 12.35 -41.65 23.36
N GLY A 159 11.38 -40.85 22.82
CA GLY A 159 10.35 -41.31 21.89
C GLY A 159 9.09 -41.84 22.55
N ALA A 160 9.12 -42.20 23.86
CA ALA A 160 7.96 -42.61 24.65
C ALA A 160 7.47 -41.52 25.60
N GLY A 161 8.29 -40.48 25.82
CA GLY A 161 7.95 -39.36 26.67
C GLY A 161 9.01 -38.28 26.59
N ILE A 162 8.79 -37.22 27.35
CA ILE A 162 9.70 -36.08 27.48
C ILE A 162 9.95 -35.74 28.92
N GLN A 163 11.19 -35.37 29.25
CA GLN A 163 11.60 -34.93 30.57
C GLN A 163 12.34 -33.62 30.51
N GLY A 164 11.96 -32.69 31.37
CA GLY A 164 12.66 -31.44 31.67
C GLY A 164 13.34 -31.49 33.02
N GLU A 165 14.62 -31.10 33.12
CA GLU A 165 15.38 -30.96 34.36
C GLU A 165 16.04 -29.58 34.41
N VAL A 166 15.96 -28.91 35.56
CA VAL A 166 16.70 -27.68 35.84
C VAL A 166 17.57 -27.88 37.07
N ARG A 167 18.87 -27.54 36.94
CA ARG A 167 19.83 -27.53 38.03
C ARG A 167 20.39 -26.12 38.26
N ASP A 168 20.80 -25.85 39.52
CA ASP A 168 21.57 -24.63 39.80
C ASP A 168 23.07 -24.80 39.41
N ALA A 169 23.84 -23.74 39.55
CA ALA A 169 25.28 -23.75 39.24
C ALA A 169 26.12 -24.73 40.10
N SER A 170 25.59 -25.17 41.23
CA SER A 170 26.22 -26.18 42.08
C SER A 170 25.91 -27.63 41.61
N GLY A 171 25.03 -27.79 40.63
CA GLY A 171 24.58 -29.07 40.14
C GLY A 171 23.38 -29.66 40.92
N ARG A 172 22.82 -28.93 41.90
CA ARG A 172 21.64 -29.35 42.64
C ARG A 172 20.39 -29.21 41.76
N THR A 173 19.61 -30.30 41.69
CA THR A 173 18.34 -30.29 40.96
C THR A 173 17.30 -29.41 41.67
N LEU A 174 16.74 -28.43 40.90
CA LEU A 174 15.71 -27.53 41.35
C LEU A 174 14.32 -27.90 40.83
N PHE A 175 14.27 -28.53 39.65
CA PHE A 175 13.04 -28.91 38.98
C PHE A 175 13.24 -30.14 38.13
N VAL A 176 12.33 -31.10 38.20
CA VAL A 176 12.25 -32.26 37.31
C VAL A 176 10.77 -32.51 37.01
N GLN A 177 10.45 -32.63 35.75
CA GLN A 177 9.12 -33.03 35.31
C GLN A 177 9.20 -33.96 34.12
N ARG A 178 8.36 -34.98 34.10
CA ARG A 178 8.26 -35.97 33.02
C ARG A 178 6.83 -36.05 32.53
N TYR A 179 6.67 -36.25 31.23
CA TYR A 179 5.39 -36.48 30.58
C TYR A 179 5.52 -37.69 29.64
N ALA A 180 4.68 -38.69 29.81
CA ALA A 180 4.59 -39.84 28.91
C ALA A 180 3.71 -39.51 27.72
N PHE A 181 4.16 -39.75 26.51
CA PHE A 181 3.36 -39.51 25.33
C PHE A 181 2.16 -40.48 25.30
N PRO A 182 0.95 -39.96 25.04
CA PRO A 182 -0.21 -40.82 24.86
C PRO A 182 -0.03 -41.71 23.63
N VAL A 183 -0.58 -42.93 23.70
CA VAL A 183 -0.66 -43.81 22.53
C VAL A 183 -1.51 -43.06 21.46
N ALA A 184 -1.05 -43.06 20.21
CA ALA A 184 -1.78 -42.43 19.12
C ALA A 184 -3.22 -42.95 19.06
N ALA A 185 -4.18 -42.04 18.96
CA ALA A 185 -5.58 -42.39 18.78
C ALA A 185 -5.77 -43.12 17.45
N ALA A 186 -6.74 -44.05 17.43
CA ALA A 186 -7.03 -44.88 16.23
C ALA A 186 -7.46 -44.04 14.99
N ASP A 187 -7.87 -42.81 15.19
CA ASP A 187 -8.26 -41.85 14.14
C ASP A 187 -7.07 -41.04 13.57
N GLY A 188 -5.84 -41.33 14.02
CA GLY A 188 -4.63 -40.62 13.55
C GLY A 188 -4.45 -39.19 14.09
N THR A 189 -5.27 -38.77 15.07
CA THR A 189 -5.06 -37.46 15.70
C THR A 189 -3.75 -37.42 16.48
N VAL A 190 -2.96 -36.35 16.27
CA VAL A 190 -1.69 -36.12 16.98
C VAL A 190 -2.02 -35.77 18.42
N ALA A 191 -1.76 -36.73 19.32
CA ALA A 191 -2.04 -36.58 20.73
C ALA A 191 -0.94 -35.81 21.51
N ALA A 192 0.28 -35.69 20.94
CA ALA A 192 1.40 -34.95 21.50
C ALA A 192 2.45 -34.64 20.42
N VAL A 193 3.31 -33.64 20.66
CA VAL A 193 4.50 -33.37 19.84
C VAL A 193 5.59 -34.38 20.23
N THR A 194 5.79 -35.41 19.42
CA THR A 194 6.70 -36.54 19.73
C THR A 194 8.05 -36.45 19.03
N CYS A 195 8.23 -35.50 18.13
CA CYS A 195 9.44 -35.30 17.34
C CYS A 195 9.77 -33.81 17.19
N GLY A 196 11.05 -33.51 17.06
CA GLY A 196 11.45 -32.12 16.79
C GLY A 196 12.97 -31.98 16.62
N ARG A 197 13.42 -30.76 16.58
CA ARG A 197 14.83 -30.35 16.53
C ARG A 197 15.20 -29.64 17.83
N PRO A 198 16.46 -29.77 18.31
CA PRO A 198 16.93 -29.00 19.46
C PRO A 198 16.91 -27.49 19.13
N ALA A 199 16.44 -26.69 20.07
CA ALA A 199 16.33 -25.24 19.90
C ALA A 199 16.53 -24.50 21.23
N LEU A 200 16.85 -23.20 21.13
CA LEU A 200 16.71 -22.22 22.19
C LEU A 200 15.41 -21.48 22.01
N HIS A 201 14.82 -21.00 23.08
CA HIS A 201 13.52 -20.31 23.07
C HIS A 201 13.53 -19.10 23.98
N ALA A 202 13.01 -17.98 23.48
CA ALA A 202 12.74 -16.76 24.24
C ALA A 202 11.40 -16.17 23.80
N ASN A 203 10.61 -15.65 24.75
CA ASN A 203 9.33 -15.01 24.45
C ASN A 203 9.02 -13.94 25.51
N GLY A 204 8.13 -12.97 25.16
CA GLY A 204 7.66 -11.95 26.08
C GLY A 204 8.73 -10.93 26.49
N GLY A 205 9.71 -10.68 25.62
CA GLY A 205 10.78 -9.73 25.93
C GLY A 205 11.82 -10.24 26.91
N PHE A 206 11.94 -11.57 27.07
CA PHE A 206 12.90 -12.15 28.00
C PHE A 206 14.28 -12.27 27.34
N CYS A 207 15.25 -11.54 27.89
CA CYS A 207 16.65 -11.57 27.47
C CYS A 207 17.49 -12.43 28.43
N GLY A 208 18.45 -13.14 27.89
CA GLY A 208 19.41 -13.92 28.66
C GLY A 208 20.51 -14.52 27.80
N ARG A 209 21.54 -15.04 28.48
CA ARG A 209 22.71 -15.61 27.86
C ARG A 209 22.72 -17.12 28.04
N PHE A 210 23.02 -17.81 26.97
CA PHE A 210 23.13 -19.27 26.90
C PHE A 210 24.59 -19.66 26.62
N ALA A 211 25.15 -20.58 27.43
CA ALA A 211 26.48 -21.12 27.25
C ALA A 211 26.44 -22.64 27.36
N GLY A 212 27.53 -23.31 27.00
CA GLY A 212 27.65 -24.78 27.11
C GLY A 212 26.55 -25.50 26.32
N LEU A 213 26.26 -25.01 25.10
CA LEU A 213 25.23 -25.56 24.23
C LEU A 213 25.59 -26.99 23.81
N ASP A 214 24.77 -27.96 24.17
CA ASP A 214 24.97 -29.37 23.86
C ASP A 214 23.67 -30.03 23.42
N ALA A 215 23.76 -30.94 22.43
CA ALA A 215 22.61 -31.74 22.04
C ALA A 215 23.04 -33.12 21.52
N THR A 216 22.16 -34.08 21.71
CA THR A 216 22.24 -35.41 21.09
C THR A 216 20.92 -35.71 20.41
N TRP A 217 20.99 -36.42 19.29
CA TRP A 217 19.80 -36.84 18.55
C TRP A 217 19.99 -38.21 17.91
N SER A 218 18.88 -38.94 17.81
CA SER A 218 18.79 -40.21 17.11
C SER A 218 17.32 -40.46 16.71
N ASP A 219 17.10 -41.51 15.94
CA ASP A 219 15.76 -41.84 15.40
C ASP A 219 15.17 -40.68 14.58
N PRO A 220 15.82 -40.32 13.46
CA PRO A 220 15.34 -39.24 12.61
C PRO A 220 13.97 -39.59 12.02
N ARG A 221 13.06 -38.61 12.10
CA ARG A 221 11.68 -38.69 11.60
C ARG A 221 11.46 -37.57 10.63
N PRO A 222 11.92 -37.65 9.38
CA PRO A 222 11.66 -36.62 8.40
C PRO A 222 10.16 -36.44 8.25
N ARG A 223 9.70 -35.19 8.07
CA ARG A 223 8.33 -34.96 7.68
C ARG A 223 8.12 -35.58 6.28
N GLU A 224 6.99 -36.22 6.10
CA GLU A 224 6.56 -36.55 4.76
C GLU A 224 6.46 -35.24 3.95
N GLU A 225 7.15 -35.18 2.84
CA GLU A 225 7.02 -34.05 1.93
C GLU A 225 5.56 -34.04 1.48
N LYS A 226 4.86 -32.95 1.80
CA LYS A 226 3.49 -32.76 1.34
C LYS A 226 3.49 -32.79 -0.17
N VAL A 227 2.91 -33.82 -0.77
CA VAL A 227 2.75 -33.90 -2.21
C VAL A 227 1.86 -32.75 -2.63
N LEU A 228 2.47 -31.77 -3.33
CA LEU A 228 1.73 -30.64 -3.84
C LEU A 228 0.90 -31.07 -5.07
N PRO A 229 -0.30 -30.52 -5.26
CA PRO A 229 -1.09 -30.83 -6.44
C PRO A 229 -0.33 -30.39 -7.70
N PRO A 230 -0.27 -31.22 -8.75
CA PRO A 230 0.37 -30.84 -10.01
C PRO A 230 -0.28 -29.59 -10.60
N TYR A 231 0.51 -28.80 -11.32
CA TYR A 231 -0.04 -27.65 -12.04
C TYR A 231 -0.98 -28.12 -13.16
N ALA A 232 -2.19 -27.61 -13.19
CA ALA A 232 -3.26 -28.02 -14.10
C ALA A 232 -4.22 -26.85 -14.43
N SER A 233 -3.66 -25.68 -14.76
CA SER A 233 -4.48 -24.53 -15.19
C SER A 233 -4.97 -24.71 -16.63
N ASP A 234 -6.20 -24.28 -16.88
CA ASP A 234 -6.81 -24.16 -18.22
C ASP A 234 -6.70 -22.74 -18.79
N SER A 235 -6.15 -21.80 -18.02
CA SER A 235 -5.93 -20.43 -18.44
C SER A 235 -4.58 -20.27 -19.13
N PHE A 236 -4.54 -20.46 -20.45
CA PHE A 236 -3.32 -20.31 -21.26
C PHE A 236 -3.65 -19.85 -22.70
N VAL A 237 -2.64 -19.38 -23.40
CA VAL A 237 -2.72 -18.95 -24.80
C VAL A 237 -2.08 -20.04 -25.68
N SER A 238 -2.90 -20.80 -26.39
CA SER A 238 -2.56 -22.08 -27.01
C SER A 238 -1.44 -22.03 -28.07
N ASP A 239 -1.25 -20.90 -28.75
CA ASP A 239 -0.25 -20.69 -29.79
C ASP A 239 1.06 -20.09 -29.29
N VAL A 240 1.20 -19.92 -27.96
CA VAL A 240 2.45 -19.52 -27.29
C VAL A 240 2.99 -20.72 -26.53
N THR A 241 4.02 -21.37 -27.09
CA THR A 241 4.62 -22.56 -26.50
C THR A 241 6.12 -22.44 -26.35
N GLU A 242 6.66 -23.02 -25.30
CA GLU A 242 8.08 -23.10 -24.94
C GLU A 242 8.36 -24.46 -24.31
N LYS A 243 9.62 -24.77 -24.01
CA LYS A 243 9.97 -26.00 -23.27
C LYS A 243 9.36 -25.95 -21.85
N ALA A 244 8.69 -27.01 -21.44
CA ALA A 244 8.23 -27.18 -20.05
C ALA A 244 9.43 -27.28 -19.08
N THR A 245 9.37 -26.58 -17.95
CA THR A 245 10.43 -26.59 -16.92
C THR A 245 9.96 -27.01 -15.54
N GLY A 246 8.63 -27.14 -15.36
CA GLY A 246 8.02 -27.41 -14.07
C GLY A 246 7.76 -26.16 -13.21
N PHE A 247 8.25 -25.00 -13.65
CA PHE A 247 8.12 -23.72 -12.94
C PHE A 247 7.80 -22.58 -13.91
N PHE A 248 7.27 -21.49 -13.40
CA PHE A 248 7.03 -20.29 -14.18
C PHE A 248 8.32 -19.59 -14.56
N ARG A 249 8.29 -18.97 -15.71
CA ARG A 249 9.37 -18.09 -16.21
C ARG A 249 8.81 -17.00 -17.12
N VAL A 250 9.63 -16.03 -17.44
CA VAL A 250 9.30 -14.95 -18.38
C VAL A 250 10.21 -15.03 -19.60
N VAL A 251 9.65 -14.85 -20.79
CA VAL A 251 10.37 -14.97 -22.06
C VAL A 251 9.97 -13.84 -23.00
N GLN A 252 10.95 -13.23 -23.65
CA GLN A 252 10.70 -12.30 -24.76
C GLN A 252 10.65 -13.06 -26.08
N ARG A 253 9.56 -12.91 -26.83
CA ARG A 253 9.36 -13.53 -28.13
C ARG A 253 9.96 -12.65 -29.23
N PRO A 254 10.16 -13.18 -30.48
CA PRO A 254 10.73 -12.43 -31.60
C PRO A 254 9.96 -11.16 -31.99
N ASP A 255 8.68 -11.07 -31.67
CA ASP A 255 7.85 -9.86 -31.84
C ASP A 255 8.09 -8.77 -30.78
N GLY A 256 9.07 -8.97 -29.90
CA GLY A 256 9.42 -8.06 -28.81
C GLY A 256 8.51 -8.15 -27.59
N ARG A 257 7.46 -8.96 -27.62
CA ARG A 257 6.54 -9.11 -26.48
C ARG A 257 7.08 -10.06 -25.44
N TRP A 258 6.94 -9.68 -24.18
CA TRP A 258 7.22 -10.55 -23.05
C TRP A 258 5.99 -11.40 -22.70
N TRP A 259 6.24 -12.65 -22.38
CA TRP A 259 5.22 -13.59 -21.95
C TRP A 259 5.64 -14.25 -20.65
N ALA A 260 4.68 -14.45 -19.76
CA ALA A 260 4.82 -15.46 -18.72
C ALA A 260 4.60 -16.83 -19.35
N ILE A 261 5.43 -17.79 -18.98
CA ILE A 261 5.35 -19.19 -19.44
C ILE A 261 5.05 -20.04 -18.21
N ASP A 262 4.02 -20.85 -18.30
CA ASP A 262 3.60 -21.74 -17.23
C ASP A 262 4.52 -22.96 -17.06
N PRO A 263 4.41 -23.74 -15.99
CA PRO A 263 5.20 -24.94 -15.75
C PRO A 263 5.18 -25.97 -16.86
N LEU A 264 4.10 -26.02 -17.65
CA LEU A 264 3.89 -26.93 -18.78
C LEU A 264 4.42 -26.37 -20.11
N GLY A 265 5.02 -25.16 -20.09
CA GLY A 265 5.59 -24.53 -21.27
C GLY A 265 4.60 -23.75 -22.13
N ARG A 266 3.43 -23.37 -21.59
CA ARG A 266 2.40 -22.64 -22.33
C ARG A 266 2.42 -21.17 -21.92
N GLY A 267 2.17 -20.28 -22.89
CA GLY A 267 2.05 -18.85 -22.62
C GLY A 267 0.80 -18.54 -21.75
N ILE A 268 0.98 -17.71 -20.76
CA ILE A 268 -0.10 -17.24 -19.89
C ILE A 268 -0.06 -15.72 -19.78
N VAL A 269 -1.22 -15.09 -19.75
CA VAL A 269 -1.37 -13.68 -19.38
C VAL A 269 -1.92 -13.63 -17.97
N LEU A 270 -1.19 -12.99 -17.06
CA LEU A 270 -1.57 -12.95 -15.67
C LEU A 270 -2.66 -11.89 -15.44
N MET A 271 -3.78 -12.33 -14.91
CA MET A 271 -4.91 -11.49 -14.52
C MET A 271 -5.22 -11.80 -13.05
N GLY A 272 -4.63 -11.02 -12.15
CA GLY A 272 -4.69 -11.25 -10.72
C GLY A 272 -5.64 -10.32 -9.97
N VAL A 273 -5.91 -10.70 -8.72
CA VAL A 273 -6.66 -9.90 -7.75
C VAL A 273 -5.89 -9.91 -6.43
N ASP A 274 -5.72 -8.73 -5.85
CA ASP A 274 -5.11 -8.54 -4.53
C ASP A 274 -6.13 -8.72 -3.40
N HIS A 275 -5.63 -9.04 -2.21
CA HIS A 275 -6.35 -9.03 -0.95
C HIS A 275 -7.61 -9.90 -0.92
N VAL A 276 -7.58 -11.05 -1.59
CA VAL A 276 -8.68 -12.03 -1.53
C VAL A 276 -8.66 -12.71 -0.15
N ARG A 277 -9.38 -12.14 0.82
CA ARG A 277 -9.34 -12.54 2.23
C ARG A 277 -10.73 -12.79 2.80
N TYR A 278 -10.86 -13.87 3.58
CA TYR A 278 -12.09 -14.14 4.35
C TYR A 278 -12.41 -13.01 5.33
N ASN A 279 -11.36 -12.47 5.97
CA ASN A 279 -11.51 -11.43 6.98
C ASN A 279 -11.78 -10.03 6.41
N GLY A 280 -11.54 -9.81 5.10
CA GLY A 280 -11.56 -8.45 4.53
C GLY A 280 -10.59 -7.51 5.25
N HIS A 281 -10.98 -6.24 5.34
CA HIS A 281 -10.19 -5.23 6.03
C HIS A 281 -10.68 -4.99 7.46
N TRP A 282 -9.73 -4.82 8.37
CA TRP A 282 -9.99 -4.45 9.74
C TRP A 282 -9.93 -2.93 9.90
N SER A 283 -11.01 -2.32 10.37
CA SER A 283 -10.99 -0.91 10.75
C SER A 283 -10.46 -0.75 12.17
N GLN A 284 -9.36 -0.03 12.30
CA GLN A 284 -8.82 0.31 13.62
C GLN A 284 -9.70 1.31 14.37
N ARG A 285 -10.52 2.08 13.65
CA ARG A 285 -11.45 3.07 14.22
C ARG A 285 -12.61 2.42 14.96
N THR A 286 -13.25 1.45 14.31
CA THR A 286 -14.43 0.75 14.84
C THR A 286 -14.09 -0.58 15.51
N LYS A 287 -12.82 -1.02 15.44
CA LYS A 287 -12.33 -2.31 15.98
C LYS A 287 -13.13 -3.50 15.44
N ARG A 288 -13.49 -3.45 14.16
CA ARG A 288 -14.29 -4.50 13.50
C ARG A 288 -13.92 -4.65 12.02
N SER A 289 -14.35 -5.74 11.43
CA SER A 289 -14.41 -5.93 9.99
C SER A 289 -15.84 -6.30 9.59
N VAL A 290 -16.51 -5.42 8.87
CA VAL A 290 -17.88 -5.65 8.38
C VAL A 290 -17.93 -6.88 7.49
N HIS A 291 -16.96 -7.03 6.57
CA HIS A 291 -16.91 -8.17 5.67
C HIS A 291 -16.72 -9.51 6.40
N LEU A 292 -15.87 -9.55 7.44
CA LEU A 292 -15.73 -10.74 8.30
C LEU A 292 -17.05 -11.13 8.97
N GLU A 293 -17.78 -10.14 9.49
CA GLU A 293 -19.06 -10.39 10.15
C GLU A 293 -20.12 -10.93 9.19
N VAL A 294 -20.13 -10.41 7.96
CA VAL A 294 -20.98 -10.91 6.87
C VAL A 294 -20.59 -12.34 6.49
N ASN A 295 -19.30 -12.60 6.29
CA ASN A 295 -18.81 -13.91 5.91
C ASN A 295 -19.09 -14.97 6.97
N LYS A 296 -18.92 -14.67 8.26
CA LYS A 296 -19.28 -15.58 9.37
C LYS A 296 -20.75 -15.99 9.36
N LYS A 297 -21.64 -15.09 8.94
CA LYS A 297 -23.08 -15.38 8.82
C LYS A 297 -23.40 -16.17 7.57
N LYS A 298 -22.81 -15.78 6.43
CA LYS A 298 -23.11 -16.38 5.11
C LYS A 298 -22.42 -17.72 4.92
N PHE A 299 -21.23 -17.88 5.47
CA PHE A 299 -20.37 -19.04 5.35
C PHE A 299 -19.89 -19.49 6.75
N PRO A 300 -20.72 -20.20 7.53
CA PRO A 300 -20.31 -20.71 8.85
C PRO A 300 -19.08 -21.63 8.79
N ASP A 301 -18.95 -22.42 7.72
CA ASP A 301 -17.71 -23.11 7.38
C ASP A 301 -16.88 -22.26 6.39
N LYS A 302 -15.67 -21.90 6.78
CA LYS A 302 -14.75 -21.12 5.92
C LYS A 302 -14.48 -21.81 4.59
N ARG A 303 -14.54 -23.15 4.53
CA ARG A 303 -14.35 -23.93 3.30
C ARG A 303 -15.40 -23.62 2.22
N ASP A 304 -16.63 -23.29 2.62
CA ASP A 304 -17.68 -22.90 1.69
C ASP A 304 -17.39 -21.53 1.07
N TRP A 305 -16.86 -20.59 1.86
CA TRP A 305 -16.35 -19.31 1.36
C TRP A 305 -15.20 -19.51 0.38
N GLU A 306 -14.25 -20.39 0.71
CA GLU A 306 -13.12 -20.68 -0.18
C GLU A 306 -13.59 -21.23 -1.53
N ALA A 307 -14.56 -22.17 -1.51
CA ALA A 307 -15.12 -22.75 -2.72
C ALA A 307 -15.88 -21.70 -3.57
N ASP A 308 -16.72 -20.87 -2.95
CA ASP A 308 -17.46 -19.81 -3.63
C ASP A 308 -16.52 -18.76 -4.22
N THR A 309 -15.50 -18.36 -3.45
CA THR A 309 -14.50 -17.36 -3.90
C THR A 309 -13.69 -17.85 -5.10
N LEU A 310 -13.18 -19.08 -5.05
CA LEU A 310 -12.45 -19.68 -6.17
C LEU A 310 -13.33 -19.84 -7.43
N ARG A 311 -14.60 -20.24 -7.25
CA ARG A 311 -15.57 -20.30 -8.36
C ARG A 311 -15.74 -18.92 -9.00
N ARG A 312 -16.02 -17.88 -8.21
CA ARG A 312 -16.21 -16.50 -8.70
C ARG A 312 -14.98 -15.97 -9.42
N LEU A 313 -13.79 -16.12 -8.84
CA LEU A 313 -12.55 -15.66 -9.48
C LEU A 313 -12.37 -16.29 -10.86
N LYS A 314 -12.57 -17.61 -10.99
CA LYS A 314 -12.47 -18.33 -12.27
C LYS A 314 -13.55 -17.89 -13.26
N GLU A 315 -14.80 -17.77 -12.82
CA GLU A 315 -15.93 -17.31 -13.65
C GLU A 315 -15.71 -15.89 -14.15
N TRP A 316 -15.10 -15.03 -13.34
CA TRP A 316 -14.79 -13.66 -13.73
C TRP A 316 -13.48 -13.52 -14.54
N GLY A 317 -12.80 -14.65 -14.79
CA GLY A 317 -11.63 -14.71 -15.68
C GLY A 317 -10.30 -14.41 -15.01
N PHE A 318 -10.25 -14.38 -13.69
CA PHE A 318 -8.99 -14.25 -12.97
C PHE A 318 -8.26 -15.59 -12.85
N ASN A 319 -6.94 -15.57 -13.00
CA ASN A 319 -6.10 -16.76 -12.96
C ASN A 319 -4.94 -16.66 -11.97
N LEU A 320 -4.82 -15.51 -11.25
CA LEU A 320 -3.75 -15.23 -10.30
C LEU A 320 -4.32 -14.69 -8.98
N LEU A 321 -3.80 -15.21 -7.88
CA LEU A 321 -3.93 -14.63 -6.55
C LEU A 321 -2.73 -13.71 -6.34
N GLY A 322 -2.99 -12.41 -6.33
CA GLY A 322 -1.98 -11.37 -6.12
C GLY A 322 -1.51 -11.24 -4.68
N ALA A 323 -1.05 -10.05 -4.30
CA ALA A 323 -0.55 -9.82 -2.96
C ALA A 323 -1.64 -9.95 -1.89
N GLY A 324 -1.25 -10.46 -0.72
CA GLY A 324 -2.09 -10.42 0.47
C GLY A 324 -3.33 -11.32 0.44
N CYS A 325 -3.39 -12.32 -0.43
CA CYS A 325 -4.49 -13.28 -0.49
C CYS A 325 -4.41 -14.36 0.62
N ASP A 326 -5.57 -14.96 0.92
CA ASP A 326 -5.67 -16.05 1.90
C ASP A 326 -4.96 -17.31 1.35
N THR A 327 -4.01 -17.84 2.10
CA THR A 327 -3.20 -19.01 1.67
C THR A 327 -4.02 -20.28 1.50
N ALA A 328 -5.22 -20.35 2.09
CA ALA A 328 -6.16 -21.45 1.90
C ALA A 328 -6.70 -21.57 0.47
N LEU A 329 -6.59 -20.48 -0.34
CA LEU A 329 -7.03 -20.48 -1.73
C LEU A 329 -5.95 -20.99 -2.71
N GLU A 330 -4.70 -21.10 -2.25
CA GLU A 330 -3.56 -21.47 -3.08
C GLU A 330 -3.63 -22.92 -3.58
N ARG A 331 -3.03 -23.18 -4.74
CA ARG A 331 -2.91 -24.53 -5.35
C ARG A 331 -4.25 -25.19 -5.69
N ARG A 332 -5.30 -24.39 -5.82
CA ARG A 332 -6.67 -24.84 -6.11
C ARG A 332 -7.17 -24.35 -7.49
N GLY A 333 -6.23 -24.32 -8.45
CA GLY A 333 -6.51 -23.98 -9.84
C GLY A 333 -6.25 -22.52 -10.22
N LEU A 334 -5.67 -21.74 -9.32
CA LEU A 334 -5.17 -20.40 -9.58
C LEU A 334 -3.68 -20.36 -9.28
N VAL A 335 -2.93 -19.61 -10.08
CA VAL A 335 -1.55 -19.22 -9.82
C VAL A 335 -1.52 -18.34 -8.58
N HIS A 336 -0.44 -18.33 -7.82
CA HIS A 336 -0.35 -17.44 -6.66
C HIS A 336 1.02 -16.78 -6.57
N THR A 337 1.09 -15.71 -5.80
CA THR A 337 2.31 -14.98 -5.44
C THR A 337 2.58 -15.08 -3.95
N ARG A 338 3.81 -14.79 -3.53
CA ARG A 338 4.19 -14.69 -2.13
C ARG A 338 4.80 -13.33 -1.83
N PHE A 339 4.43 -12.80 -0.69
CA PHE A 339 4.90 -11.52 -0.21
C PHE A 339 5.88 -11.70 0.95
N LEU A 340 7.11 -11.20 0.80
CA LEU A 340 8.18 -11.42 1.77
C LEU A 340 8.23 -10.36 2.85
N SER A 341 7.97 -9.10 2.52
CA SER A 341 8.06 -7.93 3.43
C SER A 341 9.42 -7.85 4.13
N ILE A 342 10.52 -7.92 3.38
CA ILE A 342 11.86 -7.96 3.98
C ILE A 342 12.20 -6.62 4.63
N GLY A 343 12.10 -5.54 3.86
CA GLY A 343 12.45 -4.19 4.34
C GLY A 343 11.42 -3.64 5.31
N ASP A 344 10.16 -3.81 4.99
CA ASP A 344 9.05 -3.34 5.82
C ASP A 344 9.05 -4.02 7.19
N SER A 345 9.14 -5.36 7.24
CA SER A 345 9.22 -6.09 8.50
C SER A 345 10.45 -5.71 9.32
N LEU A 346 11.61 -5.46 8.69
CA LEU A 346 12.80 -5.00 9.40
C LEU A 346 12.53 -3.65 10.11
N CYS A 347 11.83 -2.73 9.45
CA CYS A 347 11.46 -1.43 10.02
C CYS A 347 10.46 -1.57 11.18
N TRP A 348 9.51 -2.50 11.08
CA TRP A 348 8.49 -2.74 12.11
C TRP A 348 9.01 -3.53 13.31
N ASP A 349 9.79 -4.57 13.06
CA ASP A 349 10.41 -5.39 14.09
C ASP A 349 11.47 -4.60 14.86
N GLY A 350 12.06 -3.60 14.20
CA GLY A 350 13.08 -2.75 14.76
C GLY A 350 12.52 -1.66 15.67
N ARG A 351 12.48 -1.92 16.97
CA ARG A 351 12.27 -0.88 17.99
C ARG A 351 13.47 0.08 18.12
N ASP A 352 14.55 -0.21 17.43
CA ASP A 352 15.80 0.52 17.40
C ASP A 352 15.92 1.25 16.06
N ASP A 353 16.17 2.56 16.11
CA ASP A 353 16.32 3.43 14.95
C ASP A 353 17.55 3.07 14.08
N SER A 354 18.44 2.20 14.55
CA SER A 354 19.56 1.67 13.78
C SER A 354 19.10 0.76 12.59
N LEU A 355 17.87 0.27 12.62
CA LEU A 355 17.35 -0.68 11.62
C LEU A 355 16.65 0.00 10.45
N TRP A 356 16.41 1.30 10.51
CA TRP A 356 15.75 2.04 9.42
C TRP A 356 16.42 3.39 9.15
N ILE A 357 16.35 3.83 7.90
CA ILE A 357 16.77 5.16 7.45
C ILE A 357 15.62 6.15 7.58
N CYS A 358 14.45 5.81 7.05
CA CYS A 358 13.24 6.59 7.18
C CYS A 358 12.22 5.80 8.01
N PRO A 359 11.73 6.37 9.13
CA PRO A 359 10.62 5.79 9.86
C PRO A 359 9.33 5.98 9.08
N ASN A 360 8.36 5.16 9.38
CA ASN A 360 7.02 5.38 8.93
C ASN A 360 6.33 6.41 9.85
N GLU A 361 6.45 7.68 9.51
CA GLU A 361 5.82 8.75 10.29
C GLU A 361 4.33 8.94 9.94
N HIS A 362 3.86 8.46 8.79
CA HIS A 362 2.52 8.78 8.29
C HIS A 362 1.76 7.62 7.64
N ARG A 363 2.41 6.49 7.31
CA ARG A 363 1.77 5.35 6.65
C ARG A 363 2.52 4.05 6.90
N PRO A 364 1.82 2.93 7.09
CA PRO A 364 2.44 1.61 7.29
C PRO A 364 3.38 1.16 6.17
N CYS A 365 3.25 1.69 4.96
CA CYS A 365 3.96 1.25 3.77
C CYS A 365 5.03 2.24 3.25
N SER A 366 5.53 3.15 4.07
CA SER A 366 6.44 4.22 3.63
C SER A 366 7.78 4.26 4.38
N ALA A 367 8.14 3.20 5.11
CA ALA A 367 9.44 3.10 5.76
C ALA A 367 10.54 2.73 4.75
N PHE A 368 11.80 3.03 5.09
CA PHE A 368 12.94 2.55 4.34
C PHE A 368 13.96 1.89 5.27
N PRO A 369 14.32 0.61 5.06
CA PRO A 369 15.22 -0.13 5.94
C PRO A 369 16.65 0.40 5.87
N ASN A 370 17.40 0.22 6.95
CA ASN A 370 18.83 0.47 6.94
C ASN A 370 19.56 -0.70 6.26
N VAL A 371 19.67 -0.63 4.94
CA VAL A 371 20.37 -1.64 4.12
C VAL A 371 21.87 -1.71 4.42
N PHE A 372 22.44 -0.73 5.11
CA PHE A 372 23.85 -0.67 5.55
C PHE A 372 24.06 -1.26 6.95
N ASN A 373 22.98 -1.67 7.62
CA ASN A 373 23.10 -2.40 8.88
C ASN A 373 23.79 -3.75 8.64
N PRO A 374 24.80 -4.14 9.43
CA PRO A 374 25.47 -5.44 9.29
C PRO A 374 24.53 -6.65 9.34
N LEU A 375 23.39 -6.53 10.04
CA LEU A 375 22.38 -7.59 10.15
C LEU A 375 21.50 -7.72 8.91
N PHE A 376 21.44 -6.72 8.03
CA PHE A 376 20.53 -6.73 6.88
C PHE A 376 20.68 -7.99 5.98
N PRO A 377 21.89 -8.42 5.57
CA PRO A 377 22.06 -9.63 4.77
C PRO A 377 21.59 -10.90 5.50
N ALA A 378 21.87 -11.01 6.80
CA ALA A 378 21.44 -12.14 7.60
C ALA A 378 19.92 -12.16 7.80
N TYR A 379 19.29 -11.00 7.93
CA TYR A 379 17.84 -10.86 8.00
C TYR A 379 17.16 -11.25 6.67
N CYS A 380 17.70 -10.82 5.53
CA CYS A 380 17.24 -11.29 4.22
C CYS A 380 17.28 -12.82 4.10
N ASP A 381 18.40 -13.43 4.55
CA ASP A 381 18.57 -14.89 4.52
C ASP A 381 17.57 -15.60 5.43
N TYR A 382 17.36 -15.07 6.64
CA TYR A 382 16.36 -15.59 7.58
C TYR A 382 14.94 -15.55 6.97
N VAL A 383 14.50 -14.40 6.43
CA VAL A 383 13.16 -14.29 5.83
C VAL A 383 13.01 -15.22 4.63
N ALA A 384 14.02 -15.29 3.75
CA ALA A 384 13.99 -16.17 2.60
C ALA A 384 13.95 -17.66 3.00
N ARG A 385 14.70 -18.07 4.03
CA ARG A 385 14.63 -19.41 4.58
C ARG A 385 13.25 -19.75 5.12
N GLN A 386 12.59 -18.81 5.81
CA GLN A 386 11.26 -19.04 6.38
C GLN A 386 10.18 -19.10 5.30
N LYS A 387 10.24 -18.21 4.32
CA LYS A 387 9.14 -17.99 3.37
C LYS A 387 9.39 -18.60 1.98
N CYS A 388 10.64 -18.76 1.55
CA CYS A 388 10.93 -19.30 0.21
C CYS A 388 11.25 -20.79 0.24
N ALA A 389 12.11 -21.29 1.15
CA ALA A 389 12.50 -22.69 1.20
C ALA A 389 11.31 -23.68 1.26
N PRO A 390 10.22 -23.43 2.02
CA PRO A 390 9.05 -24.32 2.04
C PRO A 390 8.28 -24.38 0.72
N ASN A 391 8.45 -23.39 -0.14
CA ASN A 391 7.70 -23.23 -1.40
C ASN A 391 8.52 -23.59 -2.65
N ARG A 392 9.81 -23.94 -2.50
CA ARG A 392 10.75 -24.13 -3.63
C ARG A 392 10.31 -25.15 -4.68
N ASN A 393 9.43 -26.08 -4.34
CA ASN A 393 8.90 -27.12 -5.23
C ASN A 393 7.44 -26.87 -5.62
N ASP A 394 6.89 -25.67 -5.43
CA ASP A 394 5.49 -25.37 -5.67
C ASP A 394 5.24 -24.99 -7.14
N PRO A 395 4.66 -25.85 -7.97
CA PRO A 395 4.45 -25.55 -9.37
C PRO A 395 3.37 -24.47 -9.63
N TRP A 396 2.64 -24.06 -8.60
CA TRP A 396 1.60 -23.04 -8.70
C TRP A 396 2.09 -21.65 -8.33
N LEU A 397 3.28 -21.54 -7.71
CA LEU A 397 3.85 -20.27 -7.29
C LEU A 397 4.48 -19.56 -8.50
N PHE A 398 4.05 -18.33 -8.78
CA PHE A 398 4.65 -17.50 -9.81
C PHE A 398 5.99 -16.90 -9.35
N GLY A 399 6.01 -16.33 -8.16
CA GLY A 399 7.20 -15.71 -7.61
C GLY A 399 6.97 -14.92 -6.32
N TYR A 400 8.02 -14.18 -5.93
CA TYR A 400 8.09 -13.46 -4.67
C TYR A 400 8.14 -11.95 -4.86
N PHE A 401 7.24 -11.21 -4.22
CA PHE A 401 7.40 -9.78 -3.97
C PHE A 401 8.32 -9.57 -2.78
N ILE A 402 9.34 -8.73 -2.92
CA ILE A 402 10.30 -8.46 -1.84
C ILE A 402 9.64 -7.57 -0.77
N ASP A 403 9.07 -6.45 -1.18
CA ASP A 403 8.39 -5.47 -0.33
C ASP A 403 7.27 -4.75 -1.10
N ASN A 404 6.58 -3.81 -0.42
CA ASN A 404 5.60 -2.90 -1.01
C ASN A 404 5.95 -1.45 -0.67
N GLU A 405 6.03 -0.61 -1.71
CA GLU A 405 6.05 0.84 -1.62
C GLU A 405 7.04 1.44 -0.61
N LEU A 406 8.26 0.88 -0.55
CA LEU A 406 9.31 1.45 0.29
C LEU A 406 9.60 2.91 -0.08
N ALA A 407 9.94 3.73 0.92
CA ALA A 407 10.18 5.16 0.80
C ALA A 407 11.54 5.50 0.15
N TRP A 408 11.74 5.14 -1.12
CA TRP A 408 12.95 5.47 -1.89
C TRP A 408 13.20 6.98 -2.02
N TRP A 409 12.15 7.80 -1.84
CA TRP A 409 12.21 9.27 -1.84
C TRP A 409 12.71 9.87 -0.51
N GLY A 410 12.91 9.06 0.52
CA GLY A 410 13.37 9.52 1.82
C GLY A 410 12.48 10.62 2.41
N ARG A 411 13.08 11.77 2.74
CA ARG A 411 12.37 12.93 3.29
C ARG A 411 11.96 13.95 2.22
N GLY A 412 11.24 13.52 1.21
CA GLY A 412 10.49 14.40 0.33
C GLY A 412 11.02 14.60 -1.09
N ALA A 413 12.31 14.60 -1.34
CA ALA A 413 12.85 14.75 -2.69
C ALA A 413 13.19 13.37 -3.29
N ARG A 414 12.49 12.97 -4.35
CA ARG A 414 12.67 11.68 -5.04
C ARG A 414 14.15 11.36 -5.34
N ASP A 415 14.90 12.35 -5.72
CA ASP A 415 16.26 12.18 -6.23
C ASP A 415 17.33 12.25 -5.12
N THR A 416 17.06 12.98 -4.04
CA THR A 416 18.05 13.25 -2.99
C THR A 416 17.60 12.91 -1.59
N GLY A 417 16.32 12.69 -1.37
CA GLY A 417 15.72 12.59 -0.03
C GLY A 417 16.27 11.44 0.81
N LEU A 418 16.65 10.30 0.20
CA LEU A 418 17.27 9.21 0.94
C LEU A 418 18.69 9.58 1.42
N PHE A 419 19.48 10.25 0.58
CA PHE A 419 20.79 10.78 0.97
C PHE A 419 20.63 11.77 2.14
N ASP A 420 19.69 12.70 2.01
CA ASP A 420 19.46 13.74 3.01
C ASP A 420 18.98 13.13 4.34
N ALA A 421 18.10 12.11 4.29
CA ALA A 421 17.68 11.35 5.47
C ALA A 421 18.85 10.65 6.17
N VAL A 422 19.80 10.09 5.42
CA VAL A 422 21.02 9.51 6.00
C VAL A 422 21.93 10.58 6.60
N MET A 423 22.00 11.75 5.97
CA MET A 423 22.78 12.89 6.52
C MET A 423 22.28 13.35 7.89
N GLU A 424 21.01 13.23 8.19
CA GLU A 424 20.40 13.56 9.48
C GLU A 424 20.62 12.51 10.57
N LYS A 425 21.03 11.30 10.22
CA LYS A 425 21.29 10.24 11.21
C LYS A 425 22.50 10.55 12.09
N PRO A 426 22.51 10.04 13.35
CA PRO A 426 23.67 10.21 14.24
C PRO A 426 24.91 9.50 13.69
N GLU A 427 26.09 9.93 14.13
CA GLU A 427 27.39 9.39 13.66
C GLU A 427 27.57 7.89 13.94
N SER A 428 26.91 7.37 14.97
CA SER A 428 26.91 5.93 15.31
C SER A 428 26.07 5.08 14.37
N HIS A 429 25.23 5.71 13.52
CA HIS A 429 24.34 4.98 12.61
C HIS A 429 25.13 4.42 11.42
N SER A 430 24.98 3.10 11.14
CA SER A 430 25.76 2.43 10.10
C SER A 430 25.54 3.00 8.68
N ALA A 431 24.34 3.52 8.36
CA ALA A 431 24.10 4.19 7.09
C ALA A 431 24.91 5.51 7.01
N LYS A 432 25.02 6.26 8.11
CA LYS A 432 25.84 7.46 8.17
C LYS A 432 27.32 7.13 7.99
N ALA A 433 27.81 6.08 8.63
CA ALA A 433 29.18 5.61 8.45
C ALA A 433 29.45 5.18 6.99
N ALA A 434 28.52 4.45 6.36
CA ALA A 434 28.60 4.08 4.95
C ALA A 434 28.63 5.30 4.03
N LEU A 435 27.78 6.31 4.29
CA LEU A 435 27.77 7.56 3.53
C LEU A 435 29.09 8.33 3.67
N ARG A 436 29.66 8.43 4.85
CA ARG A 436 30.97 9.07 5.06
C ARG A 436 32.09 8.34 4.32
N ALA A 437 32.10 7.02 4.35
CA ALA A 437 33.07 6.23 3.60
C ALA A 437 32.94 6.49 2.09
N PHE A 438 31.71 6.48 1.58
CA PHE A 438 31.39 6.76 0.19
C PHE A 438 31.85 8.16 -0.25
N LEU A 439 31.58 9.21 0.53
CA LEU A 439 32.02 10.58 0.22
C LEU A 439 33.54 10.72 0.27
N LYS A 440 34.18 10.07 1.24
CA LYS A 440 35.63 10.06 1.36
C LYS A 440 36.31 9.36 0.18
N GLU A 441 35.83 8.21 -0.23
CA GLU A 441 36.35 7.47 -1.38
C GLU A 441 36.31 8.30 -2.68
N ARG A 442 35.25 9.12 -2.83
CA ARG A 442 35.07 9.99 -3.99
C ARG A 442 35.75 11.35 -3.86
N GLY A 443 36.43 11.65 -2.74
CA GLY A 443 37.09 12.92 -2.50
C GLY A 443 36.15 14.13 -2.41
N VAL A 444 34.86 13.87 -2.06
CA VAL A 444 33.85 14.92 -1.97
C VAL A 444 34.02 15.72 -0.68
N THR A 445 34.29 17.03 -0.83
CA THR A 445 34.36 18.00 0.26
C THR A 445 33.28 19.07 0.05
N GLY A 446 32.50 19.38 1.08
CA GLY A 446 31.40 20.37 1.01
C GLY A 446 30.08 19.73 0.61
N ASN A 447 29.18 20.49 -0.02
CA ASN A 447 27.87 20.03 -0.43
C ASN A 447 27.96 19.14 -1.66
N PRO A 448 27.51 17.85 -1.60
CA PRO A 448 27.52 16.94 -2.74
C PRO A 448 26.59 17.41 -3.87
N SER A 449 26.99 17.19 -5.11
CA SER A 449 26.12 17.39 -6.28
C SER A 449 24.96 16.38 -6.27
N THR A 450 23.93 16.67 -7.04
CA THR A 450 22.81 15.73 -7.25
C THR A 450 23.29 14.39 -7.78
N GLU A 451 24.26 14.37 -8.68
CA GLU A 451 24.86 13.16 -9.24
C GLU A 451 25.50 12.28 -8.15
N VAL A 452 26.27 12.87 -7.24
CA VAL A 452 26.85 12.14 -6.09
C VAL A 452 25.77 11.58 -5.18
N LYS A 453 24.68 12.32 -4.95
CA LYS A 453 23.55 11.84 -4.15
C LYS A 453 22.81 10.67 -4.83
N LEU A 454 22.67 10.72 -6.15
CA LEU A 454 22.09 9.62 -6.95
C LEU A 454 22.99 8.39 -6.96
N ASP A 455 24.31 8.54 -7.00
CA ASP A 455 25.25 7.42 -6.88
C ASP A 455 25.15 6.73 -5.51
N PHE A 456 24.93 7.49 -4.43
CA PHE A 456 24.65 6.91 -3.13
C PHE A 456 23.29 6.17 -3.10
N LEU A 457 22.26 6.73 -3.73
CA LEU A 457 20.99 6.05 -3.90
C LEU A 457 21.14 4.73 -4.67
N ARG A 458 21.94 4.75 -5.74
CA ARG A 458 22.32 3.52 -6.49
C ARG A 458 22.99 2.51 -5.58
N MET A 459 23.93 2.90 -4.75
CA MET A 459 24.61 2.00 -3.80
C MET A 459 23.64 1.40 -2.79
N ALA A 460 22.69 2.18 -2.29
CA ALA A 460 21.64 1.68 -1.41
C ALA A 460 20.74 0.65 -2.11
N ALA A 461 20.34 0.92 -3.36
CA ALA A 461 19.53 0.03 -4.17
C ALA A 461 20.27 -1.28 -4.50
N GLU A 462 21.56 -1.21 -4.91
CA GLU A 462 22.41 -2.39 -5.15
C GLU A 462 22.48 -3.30 -3.91
N ARG A 463 22.61 -2.70 -2.74
CA ARG A 463 22.66 -3.46 -1.50
C ARG A 463 21.30 -4.09 -1.15
N TYR A 464 20.21 -3.34 -1.29
CA TYR A 464 18.86 -3.85 -1.03
C TYR A 464 18.51 -5.02 -1.95
N PHE A 465 18.50 -4.79 -3.26
CA PHE A 465 18.12 -5.82 -4.22
C PHE A 465 19.13 -6.96 -4.28
N GLY A 466 20.44 -6.67 -4.15
CA GLY A 466 21.48 -7.68 -4.15
C GLY A 466 21.38 -8.65 -2.97
N CYS A 467 21.19 -8.16 -1.75
CA CYS A 467 21.03 -9.02 -0.56
C CYS A 467 19.72 -9.82 -0.63
N ALA A 468 18.60 -9.17 -0.95
CA ALA A 468 17.31 -9.85 -1.01
C ALA A 468 17.25 -10.92 -2.10
N SER A 469 17.66 -10.59 -3.33
CA SER A 469 17.66 -11.57 -4.44
C SER A 469 18.62 -12.73 -4.20
N ALA A 470 19.81 -12.47 -3.66
CA ALA A 470 20.78 -13.54 -3.35
C ALA A 470 20.23 -14.49 -2.28
N ALA A 471 19.55 -13.96 -1.26
CA ALA A 471 18.91 -14.75 -0.23
C ALA A 471 17.75 -15.60 -0.79
N ILE A 472 16.87 -15.01 -1.58
CA ILE A 472 15.76 -15.73 -2.22
C ILE A 472 16.30 -16.88 -3.06
N ARG A 473 17.25 -16.63 -3.99
CA ARG A 473 17.80 -17.65 -4.90
C ARG A 473 18.59 -18.75 -4.18
N ARG A 474 19.14 -18.47 -2.99
CA ARG A 474 19.80 -19.49 -2.17
C ARG A 474 18.80 -20.51 -1.63
N HIS A 475 17.63 -20.06 -1.24
CA HIS A 475 16.61 -20.90 -0.61
C HIS A 475 15.56 -21.42 -1.60
N ASP A 476 15.39 -20.72 -2.72
CA ASP A 476 14.50 -21.08 -3.81
C ASP A 476 15.07 -20.63 -5.16
N PRO A 477 15.77 -21.51 -5.88
CA PRO A 477 16.33 -21.20 -7.19
C PRO A 477 15.29 -21.27 -8.34
N ASN A 478 14.07 -21.72 -8.06
CA ASN A 478 13.10 -22.10 -9.09
C ASN A 478 12.09 -20.98 -9.41
N HIS A 479 11.79 -20.11 -8.45
CA HIS A 479 10.73 -19.12 -8.61
C HIS A 479 11.26 -17.70 -8.86
N LEU A 480 10.42 -16.87 -9.48
CA LEU A 480 10.79 -15.54 -9.93
C LEU A 480 10.93 -14.56 -8.75
N VAL A 481 11.94 -13.70 -8.83
CA VAL A 481 12.10 -12.53 -7.96
C VAL A 481 11.43 -11.34 -8.66
N MET A 482 10.36 -10.80 -8.07
CA MET A 482 9.47 -9.87 -8.74
C MET A 482 9.64 -8.39 -8.30
N GLY A 483 10.64 -8.07 -7.51
CA GLY A 483 10.89 -6.70 -7.09
C GLY A 483 10.03 -6.25 -5.90
N ALA A 484 9.90 -4.93 -5.73
CA ALA A 484 9.44 -4.29 -4.50
C ALA A 484 8.14 -3.48 -4.66
N ARG A 485 7.33 -3.76 -5.69
CA ARG A 485 6.04 -3.10 -5.93
C ARG A 485 6.14 -1.57 -5.72
N PHE A 486 6.89 -0.90 -6.57
CA PHE A 486 7.16 0.54 -6.42
C PHE A 486 5.87 1.37 -6.31
N ALA A 487 5.89 2.39 -5.46
CA ALA A 487 4.78 3.33 -5.25
C ALA A 487 4.58 4.25 -6.48
N GLY A 488 4.04 3.72 -7.55
CA GLY A 488 3.90 4.41 -8.82
C GLY A 488 5.24 4.63 -9.54
N ILE A 489 5.16 5.32 -10.64
CA ILE A 489 6.33 5.63 -11.50
C ILE A 489 7.32 6.59 -10.79
N TRP A 490 6.78 7.47 -9.97
CA TRP A 490 7.52 8.52 -9.27
C TRP A 490 8.05 8.10 -7.89
N GLY A 491 7.68 6.90 -7.42
CA GLY A 491 8.07 6.41 -6.10
C GLY A 491 9.56 6.11 -5.93
N ALA A 492 10.32 6.02 -7.04
CA ALA A 492 11.77 5.87 -7.03
C ALA A 492 12.40 6.55 -8.24
N HIS A 493 13.64 7.02 -8.10
CA HIS A 493 14.43 7.54 -9.22
C HIS A 493 14.84 6.43 -10.20
N ASP A 494 15.13 6.78 -11.45
CA ASP A 494 15.50 5.84 -12.51
C ASP A 494 16.69 4.93 -12.15
N VAL A 495 17.66 5.43 -11.38
CA VAL A 495 18.79 4.60 -10.91
C VAL A 495 18.34 3.40 -10.06
N VAL A 496 17.23 3.53 -9.32
CA VAL A 496 16.67 2.44 -8.52
C VAL A 496 15.96 1.41 -9.40
N TRP A 497 15.21 1.89 -10.42
CA TRP A 497 14.57 1.04 -11.41
C TRP A 497 15.58 0.23 -12.21
N GLU A 498 16.68 0.87 -12.64
CA GLU A 498 17.78 0.20 -13.34
C GLU A 498 18.39 -0.92 -12.48
N VAL A 499 18.66 -0.64 -11.20
CA VAL A 499 19.19 -1.65 -10.27
C VAL A 499 18.19 -2.77 -10.04
N ALA A 500 16.89 -2.47 -9.90
CA ALA A 500 15.86 -3.49 -9.78
C ALA A 500 15.86 -4.42 -11.02
N GLY A 501 15.98 -3.86 -12.23
CA GLY A 501 16.11 -4.62 -13.47
C GLY A 501 17.37 -5.54 -13.54
N LYS A 502 18.43 -5.19 -12.84
CA LYS A 502 19.64 -6.02 -12.73
C LYS A 502 19.43 -7.27 -11.85
N TYR A 503 18.70 -7.15 -10.76
CA TYR A 503 18.59 -8.21 -9.75
C TYR A 503 17.30 -9.02 -9.80
N CYS A 504 16.22 -8.46 -10.35
CA CYS A 504 14.92 -9.10 -10.44
C CYS A 504 14.68 -9.74 -11.82
N ASP A 505 13.84 -10.78 -11.87
CA ASP A 505 13.42 -11.43 -13.11
C ASP A 505 12.38 -10.61 -13.85
N LEU A 506 11.52 -9.90 -13.08
CA LEU A 506 10.61 -8.88 -13.55
C LEU A 506 10.48 -7.78 -12.48
N VAL A 507 10.03 -6.60 -12.89
CA VAL A 507 9.88 -5.47 -11.98
C VAL A 507 8.41 -5.13 -11.81
N THR A 508 8.00 -4.89 -10.57
CA THR A 508 6.60 -4.66 -10.19
C THR A 508 6.39 -3.25 -9.63
N PHE A 509 5.23 -2.70 -9.92
CA PHE A 509 4.84 -1.39 -9.38
C PHE A 509 3.33 -1.22 -9.35
N ASN A 510 2.88 -0.34 -8.46
CA ASN A 510 1.50 0.06 -8.29
C ASN A 510 1.27 1.32 -9.11
N VAL A 511 0.12 1.47 -9.75
CA VAL A 511 -0.19 2.69 -10.50
C VAL A 511 -1.68 2.96 -10.56
N TYR A 512 -2.07 4.17 -10.22
CA TYR A 512 -3.47 4.63 -10.27
C TYR A 512 -3.59 5.76 -11.29
N PRO A 513 -3.83 5.41 -12.56
CA PRO A 513 -3.80 6.38 -13.66
C PRO A 513 -5.08 7.19 -13.77
N TRP A 514 -5.11 8.05 -14.77
CA TRP A 514 -6.27 8.84 -15.21
C TRP A 514 -6.84 8.27 -16.50
N ALA A 515 -8.14 8.11 -16.60
CA ALA A 515 -8.78 7.71 -17.83
C ALA A 515 -9.68 8.85 -18.37
N ASP A 516 -9.52 9.16 -19.63
CA ASP A 516 -10.39 10.03 -20.41
C ASP A 516 -11.26 9.17 -21.33
N LEU A 517 -12.49 8.92 -20.89
CA LEU A 517 -13.42 8.05 -21.62
C LEU A 517 -13.87 8.66 -22.97
N ASP A 518 -13.95 9.98 -23.07
CA ASP A 518 -14.33 10.66 -24.30
C ASP A 518 -13.20 10.50 -25.35
N ARG A 519 -11.94 10.68 -24.93
CA ARG A 519 -10.77 10.52 -25.77
C ARG A 519 -10.29 9.09 -25.91
N ASN A 520 -10.84 8.16 -25.15
CA ASN A 520 -10.44 6.76 -25.14
C ASN A 520 -8.94 6.55 -24.82
N VAL A 521 -8.43 7.25 -23.81
CA VAL A 521 -7.02 7.26 -23.47
C VAL A 521 -6.79 7.26 -21.96
N VAL A 522 -5.65 6.66 -21.52
CA VAL A 522 -5.24 6.60 -20.12
C VAL A 522 -3.91 7.34 -19.95
N PHE A 523 -3.83 8.17 -18.93
CA PHE A 523 -2.67 9.02 -18.63
C PHE A 523 -2.08 8.72 -17.26
N LEU A 524 -0.79 8.95 -17.08
CA LEU A 524 -0.15 8.92 -15.77
C LEU A 524 -0.56 10.10 -14.89
N ASP A 525 -0.58 11.30 -15.47
CA ASP A 525 -0.94 12.55 -14.80
C ASP A 525 -2.03 13.26 -15.58
N SER A 526 -2.58 14.33 -14.99
CA SER A 526 -3.54 15.22 -15.62
C SER A 526 -2.85 16.55 -16.05
N GLY A 527 -3.37 17.19 -17.06
CA GLY A 527 -2.90 18.47 -17.52
C GLY A 527 -1.84 18.45 -18.60
N ALA A 528 -1.07 19.53 -18.76
CA ALA A 528 -0.07 19.70 -19.82
C ALA A 528 1.10 18.67 -19.73
N LYS A 529 1.30 18.08 -18.57
CA LYS A 529 2.30 17.01 -18.33
C LYS A 529 1.71 15.61 -18.45
N ALA A 530 0.45 15.49 -18.88
CA ALA A 530 -0.19 14.19 -19.04
C ALA A 530 0.58 13.34 -20.06
N LYS A 531 1.12 12.22 -19.59
CA LYS A 531 1.78 11.25 -20.46
C LYS A 531 0.84 10.06 -20.66
N HIS A 532 0.66 9.63 -21.89
CA HIS A 532 -0.06 8.39 -22.19
C HIS A 532 0.59 7.21 -21.47
N MET A 533 -0.20 6.40 -20.80
CA MET A 533 0.33 5.26 -20.05
C MET A 533 1.16 4.30 -20.90
N ALA A 534 0.82 4.12 -22.16
CA ALA A 534 1.61 3.31 -23.08
C ALA A 534 3.04 3.83 -23.26
N ASN A 535 3.22 5.15 -23.37
CA ASN A 535 4.54 5.78 -23.47
C ASN A 535 5.30 5.64 -22.15
N VAL A 536 4.59 5.81 -21.01
CA VAL A 536 5.16 5.60 -19.67
C VAL A 536 5.72 4.18 -19.53
N PHE A 537 4.97 3.18 -19.97
CA PHE A 537 5.43 1.78 -19.91
C PHE A 537 6.64 1.54 -20.82
N ALA A 538 6.66 2.14 -22.01
CA ALA A 538 7.80 2.05 -22.92
C ALA A 538 9.06 2.71 -22.33
N GLU A 539 8.93 3.93 -21.77
CA GLU A 539 10.02 4.63 -21.09
C GLU A 539 10.56 3.82 -19.88
N ARG A 540 9.67 3.24 -19.08
CA ARG A 540 10.10 2.39 -17.94
C ARG A 540 10.83 1.13 -18.40
N TYR A 541 10.35 0.49 -19.47
CA TYR A 541 11.03 -0.66 -20.04
C TYR A 541 12.44 -0.32 -20.52
N GLU A 542 12.65 0.86 -21.12
CA GLU A 542 13.97 1.31 -21.55
C GLU A 542 14.96 1.47 -20.37
N VAL A 543 14.48 1.79 -19.17
CA VAL A 543 15.29 1.87 -17.95
C VAL A 543 15.53 0.49 -17.35
N VAL A 544 14.49 -0.30 -17.21
CA VAL A 544 14.48 -1.57 -16.48
C VAL A 544 15.09 -2.73 -17.26
N LYS A 545 14.84 -2.77 -18.59
CA LYS A 545 15.24 -3.85 -19.52
C LYS A 545 14.78 -5.25 -19.09
N ARG A 546 13.68 -5.31 -18.34
CA ARG A 546 13.02 -6.53 -17.85
C ARG A 546 11.52 -6.40 -18.06
N PRO A 547 10.79 -7.52 -18.15
CA PRO A 547 9.33 -7.46 -18.17
C PRO A 547 8.81 -6.85 -16.88
N MET A 548 7.59 -6.34 -16.92
CA MET A 548 6.95 -5.70 -15.79
C MET A 548 5.57 -6.31 -15.51
N LEU A 549 5.13 -6.20 -14.26
CA LEU A 549 3.77 -6.53 -13.81
C LEU A 549 3.21 -5.35 -13.01
N ILE A 550 2.01 -4.92 -13.34
CA ILE A 550 1.29 -3.92 -12.55
C ILE A 550 0.64 -4.64 -11.38
N THR A 551 0.95 -4.23 -10.16
CA THR A 551 0.57 -4.97 -8.95
C THR A 551 -0.48 -4.30 -8.09
N GLU A 552 -0.88 -3.08 -8.40
CA GLU A 552 -2.08 -2.43 -7.89
C GLU A 552 -2.58 -1.41 -8.90
N TRP A 553 -3.87 -1.43 -9.16
CA TRP A 553 -4.57 -0.43 -9.93
C TRP A 553 -6.07 -0.62 -9.81
N SER A 554 -6.81 0.44 -9.73
CA SER A 554 -8.29 0.41 -9.84
C SER A 554 -8.84 1.83 -9.98
N PHE A 555 -10.15 1.90 -10.16
CA PHE A 555 -10.92 3.13 -10.19
C PHE A 555 -12.14 2.98 -9.28
N PRO A 556 -12.33 3.84 -8.27
CA PRO A 556 -13.56 3.85 -7.46
C PRO A 556 -14.73 4.52 -8.17
N ALA A 557 -15.96 4.15 -7.80
CA ALA A 557 -17.18 4.81 -8.23
C ALA A 557 -17.97 5.37 -7.04
N LEU A 558 -18.54 6.56 -7.22
CA LEU A 558 -19.21 7.31 -6.17
C LEU A 558 -20.62 6.81 -5.87
N ASP A 559 -21.25 6.11 -6.81
CA ASP A 559 -22.57 5.46 -6.63
C ASP A 559 -22.48 4.13 -5.88
N SER A 560 -21.32 3.73 -5.41
CA SER A 560 -21.12 2.55 -4.54
C SER A 560 -21.80 2.69 -3.17
N GLY A 561 -22.08 3.94 -2.75
CA GLY A 561 -22.56 4.25 -1.40
C GLY A 561 -21.45 4.50 -0.38
N LEU A 562 -20.18 4.24 -0.74
CA LEU A 562 -19.03 4.55 0.11
C LEU A 562 -18.62 6.02 -0.02
N PRO A 563 -17.97 6.60 1.01
CA PRO A 563 -17.52 7.98 0.98
C PRO A 563 -16.48 8.26 -0.11
N CYS A 564 -15.63 7.30 -0.44
CA CYS A 564 -14.55 7.42 -1.42
C CYS A 564 -13.67 8.66 -1.19
N THR A 565 -13.36 8.99 0.07
CA THR A 565 -12.60 10.18 0.46
C THR A 565 -11.11 9.94 0.51
N GLY A 566 -10.70 8.75 0.93
CA GLY A 566 -9.32 8.30 1.02
C GLY A 566 -8.91 7.37 -0.13
N GLY A 567 -7.61 7.14 -0.24
CA GLY A 567 -7.03 6.23 -1.23
C GLY A 567 -6.69 6.89 -2.58
N ALA A 568 -5.98 6.14 -3.42
CA ALA A 568 -5.46 6.59 -4.71
C ALA A 568 -6.50 6.46 -5.84
N GLY A 569 -6.19 7.03 -7.00
CA GLY A 569 -6.93 6.85 -8.24
C GLY A 569 -8.05 7.87 -8.49
N GLN A 570 -8.45 7.90 -9.74
CA GLN A 570 -9.55 8.74 -10.21
C GLN A 570 -10.90 8.16 -9.80
N ARG A 571 -11.81 8.99 -9.26
CA ARG A 571 -13.17 8.58 -8.96
C ARG A 571 -14.07 8.81 -10.18
N PHE A 572 -14.94 7.85 -10.45
CA PHE A 572 -15.99 7.96 -11.45
C PHE A 572 -17.35 8.15 -10.79
N ARG A 573 -18.32 8.67 -11.52
CA ARG A 573 -19.66 8.90 -10.96
C ARG A 573 -20.43 7.62 -10.74
N THR A 574 -20.26 6.66 -11.67
CA THR A 574 -21.06 5.44 -11.71
C THR A 574 -20.22 4.20 -11.91
N GLN A 575 -20.74 3.02 -11.51
CA GLN A 575 -20.14 1.72 -11.79
C GLN A 575 -19.92 1.49 -13.29
N ARG A 576 -20.80 2.02 -14.13
CA ARG A 576 -20.66 1.96 -15.59
C ARG A 576 -19.43 2.70 -16.09
N GLU A 577 -19.20 3.94 -15.62
CA GLU A 577 -18.01 4.73 -15.98
C GLU A 577 -16.73 4.07 -15.41
N ARG A 578 -16.78 3.62 -14.16
CA ARG A 578 -15.70 2.83 -13.54
C ARG A 578 -15.34 1.62 -14.39
N THR A 579 -16.33 0.84 -14.83
CA THR A 579 -16.14 -0.34 -15.66
C THR A 579 -15.50 0.03 -17.02
N ALA A 580 -15.97 1.10 -17.67
CA ALA A 580 -15.39 1.54 -18.93
C ALA A 580 -13.93 2.00 -18.78
N ALA A 581 -13.59 2.70 -17.70
CA ALA A 581 -12.21 3.12 -17.40
C ALA A 581 -11.31 1.89 -17.08
N THR A 582 -11.85 0.95 -16.32
CA THR A 582 -11.17 -0.31 -16.00
C THR A 582 -10.87 -1.11 -17.26
N GLU A 583 -11.85 -1.25 -18.14
CA GLU A 583 -11.68 -1.94 -19.44
C GLU A 583 -10.63 -1.27 -20.32
N LEU A 584 -10.68 0.06 -20.42
CA LEU A 584 -9.73 0.83 -21.22
C LEU A 584 -8.29 0.65 -20.72
N PHE A 585 -8.09 0.71 -19.42
CA PHE A 585 -6.75 0.54 -18.85
C PHE A 585 -6.28 -0.92 -18.92
N ALA A 586 -7.15 -1.90 -18.64
CA ALA A 586 -6.81 -3.31 -18.81
C ALA A 586 -6.38 -3.63 -20.25
N LYS A 587 -7.11 -3.14 -21.27
CA LYS A 587 -6.74 -3.28 -22.69
C LYS A 587 -5.41 -2.59 -23.00
N THR A 588 -5.15 -1.43 -22.41
CA THR A 588 -3.85 -0.72 -22.57
C THR A 588 -2.70 -1.56 -22.00
N MET A 589 -2.87 -2.13 -20.80
CA MET A 589 -1.86 -3.00 -20.20
C MET A 589 -1.64 -4.28 -21.02
N LEU A 590 -2.72 -4.97 -21.42
CA LEU A 590 -2.63 -6.19 -22.22
C LEU A 590 -1.94 -5.97 -23.58
N ALA A 591 -2.22 -4.85 -24.23
CA ALA A 591 -1.58 -4.50 -25.51
C ALA A 591 -0.10 -4.11 -25.36
N THR A 592 0.37 -3.74 -24.18
CA THR A 592 1.74 -3.27 -23.93
C THR A 592 2.75 -4.43 -23.98
N PRO A 593 3.77 -4.41 -24.87
CA PRO A 593 4.69 -5.53 -25.07
C PRO A 593 5.48 -5.93 -23.82
N SER A 594 5.87 -4.98 -22.99
CA SER A 594 6.72 -5.18 -21.81
C SER A 594 5.97 -5.67 -20.56
N LEU A 595 4.64 -5.67 -20.55
CA LEU A 595 3.84 -6.14 -19.41
C LEU A 595 3.48 -7.61 -19.61
N VAL A 596 3.54 -8.42 -18.54
CA VAL A 596 3.11 -9.84 -18.56
C VAL A 596 1.73 -10.05 -17.95
N GLY A 597 1.15 -9.02 -17.38
CA GLY A 597 -0.17 -9.04 -16.77
C GLY A 597 -0.35 -7.93 -15.73
N TYR A 598 -1.33 -8.14 -14.85
CA TYR A 598 -1.67 -7.21 -13.78
C TYR A 598 -2.35 -7.91 -12.60
N ASP A 599 -2.31 -7.26 -11.41
CA ASP A 599 -3.13 -7.56 -10.24
C ASP A 599 -4.10 -6.41 -10.01
N TYR A 600 -5.39 -6.70 -9.99
CA TYR A 600 -6.44 -5.72 -9.73
C TYR A 600 -6.56 -5.46 -8.22
N PHE A 601 -6.52 -4.22 -7.81
CA PHE A 601 -6.75 -3.80 -6.43
C PHE A 601 -8.21 -3.35 -6.26
N MET A 602 -9.15 -4.15 -5.68
CA MET A 602 -8.90 -5.42 -5.02
C MET A 602 -10.16 -6.30 -4.93
N TRP A 603 -10.17 -7.31 -4.06
CA TRP A 603 -11.30 -8.22 -3.91
C TRP A 603 -12.55 -7.56 -3.34
N VAL A 604 -12.46 -6.97 -2.17
CA VAL A 604 -13.59 -6.38 -1.43
C VAL A 604 -13.35 -4.90 -1.15
N ASP A 605 -14.40 -4.12 -1.14
CA ASP A 605 -14.37 -2.71 -0.80
C ASP A 605 -13.70 -2.44 0.56
N GLU A 606 -13.15 -1.24 0.70
CA GLU A 606 -12.63 -0.76 1.97
C GLU A 606 -13.76 -0.38 2.93
N PRO A 607 -13.49 -0.36 4.25
CA PRO A 607 -14.51 -0.01 5.23
C PRO A 607 -14.95 1.45 5.07
N GLU A 608 -16.25 1.69 5.21
CA GLU A 608 -16.85 3.03 5.11
C GLU A 608 -16.19 4.08 6.03
N GLU A 609 -15.79 3.67 7.21
CA GLU A 609 -15.12 4.50 8.20
C GLU A 609 -13.61 4.68 7.97
N GLY A 610 -13.06 4.02 6.96
CA GLY A 610 -11.62 3.97 6.69
C GLY A 610 -10.88 2.93 7.55
N ILE A 611 -9.69 2.54 7.07
CA ILE A 611 -8.86 1.50 7.73
C ILE A 611 -8.30 2.02 9.05
N SER A 612 -7.68 3.20 9.06
CA SER A 612 -7.15 3.86 10.27
C SER A 612 -7.09 5.38 10.09
N ASP A 613 -6.72 6.10 11.15
CA ASP A 613 -6.53 7.56 11.08
C ASP A 613 -5.34 7.94 10.19
N ASP A 614 -4.28 7.15 10.21
CA ASP A 614 -3.10 7.35 9.40
C ASP A 614 -3.28 6.82 7.97
N PHE A 615 -4.17 5.84 7.79
CA PHE A 615 -4.51 5.23 6.52
C PHE A 615 -6.02 5.22 6.29
N PRO A 616 -6.57 6.36 5.88
CA PRO A 616 -8.02 6.58 5.85
C PRO A 616 -8.70 6.11 4.57
N GLU A 617 -8.28 5.00 4.00
CA GLU A 617 -8.89 4.47 2.79
C GLU A 617 -10.30 3.94 3.06
N ASP A 618 -11.26 4.47 2.28
CA ASP A 618 -12.70 4.26 2.42
C ASP A 618 -13.38 4.13 1.04
N SER A 619 -12.64 3.61 0.06
CA SER A 619 -13.00 3.69 -1.34
C SER A 619 -13.56 2.38 -1.91
N ASN A 620 -14.36 2.53 -2.99
CA ASN A 620 -14.91 1.43 -3.77
C ASN A 620 -13.84 0.83 -4.71
N TYR A 621 -12.94 0.04 -4.16
CA TYR A 621 -11.95 -0.70 -4.93
C TYR A 621 -12.38 -2.14 -5.24
N GLY A 622 -13.32 -2.68 -4.47
CA GLY A 622 -13.74 -4.06 -4.53
C GLY A 622 -14.34 -4.52 -5.86
N LEU A 623 -14.14 -5.79 -6.18
CA LEU A 623 -14.99 -6.51 -7.14
C LEU A 623 -16.33 -6.88 -6.49
N ILE A 624 -16.35 -6.92 -5.16
CA ILE A 624 -17.53 -7.13 -4.32
C ILE A 624 -17.63 -6.00 -3.29
N ASN A 625 -18.85 -5.71 -2.86
CA ASN A 625 -19.10 -4.78 -1.77
C ASN A 625 -18.84 -5.42 -0.38
N LEU A 626 -18.97 -4.65 0.68
CA LEU A 626 -18.78 -5.14 2.05
C LEU A 626 -19.77 -6.24 2.46
N GLN A 627 -20.90 -6.37 1.76
CA GLN A 627 -21.91 -7.44 1.95
C GLN A 627 -21.59 -8.72 1.16
N GLY A 628 -20.48 -8.71 0.40
CA GLY A 628 -20.05 -9.85 -0.42
C GLY A 628 -20.84 -10.01 -1.73
N GLU A 629 -21.52 -8.96 -2.16
CA GLU A 629 -22.26 -8.91 -3.42
C GLU A 629 -21.34 -8.37 -4.53
N ALA A 630 -21.36 -9.01 -5.69
CA ALA A 630 -20.54 -8.60 -6.83
C ALA A 630 -21.08 -7.32 -7.48
N TYR A 631 -20.18 -6.51 -8.00
CA TYR A 631 -20.52 -5.44 -8.94
C TYR A 631 -20.64 -6.05 -10.35
N PRO A 632 -21.86 -6.23 -10.88
CA PRO A 632 -22.07 -7.06 -12.07
C PRO A 632 -21.42 -6.51 -13.33
N GLU A 633 -21.37 -5.20 -13.51
CA GLU A 633 -20.79 -4.56 -14.69
C GLU A 633 -19.30 -4.89 -14.81
N ILE A 634 -18.54 -4.66 -13.74
CA ILE A 634 -17.08 -4.85 -13.75
C ILE A 634 -16.70 -6.34 -13.83
N THR A 635 -17.43 -7.23 -13.16
CA THR A 635 -17.15 -8.66 -13.20
C THR A 635 -17.50 -9.27 -14.55
N ALA A 636 -18.60 -8.84 -15.19
CA ALA A 636 -18.94 -9.23 -16.55
C ALA A 636 -17.91 -8.74 -17.57
N MET A 637 -17.38 -7.53 -17.39
CA MET A 637 -16.31 -6.97 -18.23
C MET A 637 -15.03 -7.82 -18.13
N PHE A 638 -14.58 -8.20 -16.93
CA PHE A 638 -13.41 -9.07 -16.77
C PHE A 638 -13.63 -10.45 -17.39
N THR A 639 -14.83 -11.04 -17.22
CA THR A 639 -15.21 -12.29 -17.88
C THR A 639 -15.09 -12.20 -19.40
N ALA A 640 -15.57 -11.10 -20.00
CA ALA A 640 -15.47 -10.89 -21.44
C ALA A 640 -14.03 -10.67 -21.90
N LEU A 641 -13.25 -9.92 -21.12
CA LEU A 641 -11.85 -9.63 -21.43
C LEU A 641 -11.00 -10.91 -21.45
N GLN A 642 -11.22 -11.79 -20.49
CA GLN A 642 -10.47 -13.04 -20.38
C GLN A 642 -10.74 -14.01 -21.55
N LYS A 643 -11.96 -14.10 -22.02
CA LYS A 643 -12.33 -14.97 -23.17
C LYS A 643 -11.48 -14.68 -24.40
N ASP A 644 -11.12 -13.43 -24.60
CA ASP A 644 -10.34 -12.95 -25.73
C ASP A 644 -8.93 -12.48 -25.35
N VAL A 645 -8.39 -12.92 -24.20
CA VAL A 645 -7.13 -12.38 -23.65
C VAL A 645 -5.95 -12.49 -24.61
N GLY A 646 -5.84 -13.60 -25.37
CA GLY A 646 -4.82 -13.78 -26.40
C GLY A 646 -4.92 -12.77 -27.53
N ARG A 647 -6.13 -12.37 -27.92
CA ARG A 647 -6.40 -11.32 -28.89
C ARG A 647 -5.97 -9.96 -28.34
N TRP A 648 -6.40 -9.63 -27.11
CA TRP A 648 -6.04 -8.35 -26.48
C TRP A 648 -4.54 -8.23 -26.25
N ARG A 649 -3.87 -9.33 -25.91
CA ARG A 649 -2.42 -9.39 -25.77
C ARG A 649 -1.67 -9.01 -27.03
N ARG A 650 -2.23 -9.25 -28.21
CA ARG A 650 -1.66 -8.93 -29.54
C ARG A 650 -2.29 -7.71 -30.20
N ALA A 651 -3.27 -7.12 -29.59
CA ALA A 651 -3.94 -5.93 -30.12
C ALA A 651 -2.99 -4.73 -30.19
N SER A 652 -3.30 -3.80 -31.06
CA SER A 652 -2.75 -2.45 -31.00
C SER A 652 -3.30 -1.73 -29.74
N LEU A 653 -2.54 -0.76 -29.26
CA LEU A 653 -3.00 0.11 -28.19
C LEU A 653 -4.35 0.76 -28.58
N PRO A 654 -5.23 1.05 -27.59
CA PRO A 654 -6.47 1.77 -27.85
C PRO A 654 -6.19 3.08 -28.58
N VAL A 655 -6.95 3.33 -29.65
CA VAL A 655 -6.78 4.55 -30.46
C VAL A 655 -7.39 5.73 -29.72
N GLU A 656 -6.57 6.75 -29.51
CA GLU A 656 -7.03 8.01 -28.96
C GLU A 656 -8.00 8.70 -29.94
N ARG A 657 -9.15 9.13 -29.46
CA ARG A 657 -10.12 9.93 -30.21
C ARG A 657 -9.72 11.40 -30.13
N PRO A 658 -9.99 12.19 -31.16
CA PRO A 658 -9.86 13.65 -31.06
C PRO A 658 -10.62 14.15 -29.82
N ALA A 659 -10.02 15.10 -29.09
CA ALA A 659 -10.76 15.77 -28.02
C ALA A 659 -12.07 16.32 -28.63
N PRO A 660 -13.21 16.21 -27.92
CA PRO A 660 -14.44 16.86 -28.36
C PRO A 660 -14.11 18.30 -28.70
N ALA A 661 -14.53 18.74 -29.90
CA ALA A 661 -14.25 20.11 -30.34
C ALA A 661 -14.61 21.08 -29.23
N ALA A 662 -13.64 21.85 -28.77
CA ALA A 662 -13.85 22.84 -27.73
C ALA A 662 -14.86 23.85 -28.29
N ARG A 663 -16.08 23.89 -27.78
CA ARG A 663 -16.97 24.99 -27.96
C ARG A 663 -16.40 26.16 -27.16
N GLY A 664 -15.35 26.78 -27.69
CA GLY A 664 -14.74 27.97 -27.11
C GLY A 664 -15.76 29.06 -27.08
N GLN A 665 -16.26 29.40 -25.91
CA GLN A 665 -17.08 30.56 -25.71
C GLN A 665 -16.17 31.77 -25.55
N LYS A 666 -16.08 32.62 -26.56
CA LYS A 666 -15.48 33.96 -26.43
C LYS A 666 -16.16 34.70 -25.27
N ALA A 667 -15.46 35.56 -24.55
CA ALA A 667 -15.97 36.29 -23.38
C ALA A 667 -17.32 37.03 -23.64
N GLY A 668 -17.57 37.44 -24.88
CA GLY A 668 -18.87 38.01 -25.32
C GLY A 668 -20.01 37.00 -25.45
N ALA A 669 -19.68 35.70 -25.55
CA ALA A 669 -20.68 34.64 -25.70
C ALA A 669 -21.19 34.10 -24.34
N PHE A 670 -20.51 34.37 -23.23
CA PHE A 670 -20.90 33.88 -21.90
C PHE A 670 -22.34 34.32 -21.54
N ALA A 671 -22.63 35.62 -21.64
CA ALA A 671 -23.98 36.15 -21.36
C ALA A 671 -25.05 35.68 -22.37
N ALA A 672 -24.64 35.25 -23.58
CA ALA A 672 -25.55 34.74 -24.60
C ALA A 672 -25.89 33.26 -24.40
N SER A 673 -25.01 32.50 -23.70
CA SER A 673 -25.19 31.09 -23.44
C SER A 673 -26.02 30.78 -22.20
N LEU A 674 -26.38 31.78 -21.40
CA LEU A 674 -27.15 31.57 -20.17
C LEU A 674 -28.61 31.18 -20.49
N PRO A 675 -29.18 30.17 -19.82
CA PRO A 675 -30.58 29.78 -19.99
C PRO A 675 -31.53 30.94 -19.72
N LYS A 676 -32.70 30.99 -20.38
CA LYS A 676 -33.71 32.03 -20.15
C LYS A 676 -34.41 31.76 -18.81
N PRO A 677 -34.45 32.74 -17.87
CA PRO A 677 -35.24 32.60 -16.63
C PRO A 677 -36.74 32.69 -16.89
N SER A 678 -37.47 31.98 -16.04
CA SER A 678 -38.95 31.94 -16.14
C SER A 678 -39.67 33.20 -15.67
N SER A 679 -38.97 34.14 -15.04
CA SER A 679 -39.51 35.40 -14.51
C SER A 679 -38.42 36.47 -14.34
N PRO A 680 -38.68 37.75 -14.64
CA PRO A 680 -37.70 38.83 -14.72
C PRO A 680 -37.29 39.50 -13.40
N SER A 681 -37.85 39.17 -12.25
CA SER A 681 -37.52 39.79 -10.96
C SER A 681 -37.28 38.77 -9.85
N GLY A 682 -36.29 38.98 -9.01
CA GLY A 682 -35.93 38.07 -7.91
C GLY A 682 -34.47 38.18 -7.51
N LEU A 683 -33.84 39.26 -7.94
CA LEU A 683 -32.49 39.64 -7.62
C LEU A 683 -32.46 40.92 -6.82
N THR A 684 -31.61 40.98 -5.80
CA THR A 684 -31.38 42.21 -5.05
C THR A 684 -29.86 42.42 -4.95
N PHE A 685 -29.38 43.53 -5.50
CA PHE A 685 -28.01 43.99 -5.32
C PHE A 685 -27.98 45.20 -4.43
N ALA A 686 -27.28 45.14 -3.32
CA ALA A 686 -27.09 46.23 -2.40
C ALA A 686 -25.60 46.59 -2.30
N ARG A 687 -25.31 47.86 -2.23
CA ARG A 687 -23.97 48.38 -1.97
C ARG A 687 -24.05 49.40 -0.82
N ASP A 688 -23.18 49.23 0.16
CA ASP A 688 -23.00 50.14 1.29
C ASP A 688 -21.51 50.47 1.41
N GLY A 689 -21.12 51.68 0.96
CA GLY A 689 -19.72 52.06 0.81
C GLY A 689 -18.93 51.05 -0.06
N ASP A 690 -17.96 50.39 0.54
CA ASP A 690 -17.18 49.37 -0.13
C ASP A 690 -17.79 47.97 -0.07
N ALA A 691 -18.73 47.70 0.82
CA ALA A 691 -19.40 46.40 0.93
C ALA A 691 -20.45 46.22 -0.18
N TYR A 692 -20.58 45.02 -0.68
CA TYR A 692 -21.62 44.64 -1.65
C TYR A 692 -22.21 43.28 -1.31
N THR A 693 -23.50 43.14 -1.62
CA THR A 693 -24.24 41.90 -1.43
C THR A 693 -25.20 41.69 -2.58
N LEU A 694 -25.19 40.49 -3.14
CA LEU A 694 -26.13 40.05 -4.17
C LEU A 694 -26.95 38.90 -3.60
N MET A 695 -28.26 39.00 -3.65
CA MET A 695 -29.23 38.04 -3.16
C MET A 695 -30.15 37.58 -4.27
N THR A 696 -30.51 36.29 -4.23
CA THR A 696 -31.48 35.72 -5.18
C THR A 696 -32.73 35.23 -4.46
N ARG A 697 -33.86 35.14 -5.19
CA ARG A 697 -35.12 34.54 -4.69
C ARG A 697 -34.95 33.11 -4.22
N ALA A 698 -34.01 32.36 -4.83
CA ALA A 698 -33.63 31.02 -4.38
C ALA A 698 -32.97 30.99 -3.02
N GLY A 699 -32.61 32.13 -2.45
CA GLY A 699 -31.98 32.25 -1.12
C GLY A 699 -30.46 32.22 -1.17
N LEU A 700 -29.83 32.32 -2.33
CA LEU A 700 -28.37 32.47 -2.46
C LEU A 700 -27.98 33.91 -2.08
N VAL A 701 -26.96 34.05 -1.21
CA VAL A 701 -26.40 35.32 -0.75
C VAL A 701 -24.90 35.32 -1.00
N LEU A 702 -24.42 36.28 -1.77
CA LEU A 702 -23.02 36.48 -2.14
C LEU A 702 -22.59 37.84 -1.63
N SER A 703 -21.72 37.93 -0.64
CA SER A 703 -21.26 39.19 -0.05
C SER A 703 -19.75 39.34 -0.14
N GLY A 704 -19.30 40.55 -0.42
CA GLY A 704 -17.90 40.88 -0.51
C GLY A 704 -17.64 42.36 -0.18
N ARG A 705 -16.37 42.80 -0.33
CA ARG A 705 -15.96 44.17 -0.09
C ARG A 705 -14.88 44.59 -1.10
N ILE A 706 -15.03 45.79 -1.66
CA ILE A 706 -13.97 46.45 -2.41
C ILE A 706 -12.82 46.75 -1.42
N GLY A 707 -11.60 46.47 -1.82
CA GLY A 707 -10.45 46.48 -0.90
C GLY A 707 -10.23 45.16 -0.12
N GLY A 708 -11.25 44.26 -0.12
CA GLY A 708 -11.13 42.95 0.54
C GLY A 708 -10.32 41.95 -0.26
N GLY A 709 -9.77 40.97 0.43
CA GLY A 709 -8.89 39.91 -0.13
C GLY A 709 -9.64 38.76 -0.81
N ARG A 710 -10.96 38.80 -0.97
CA ARG A 710 -11.77 37.75 -1.61
C ARG A 710 -12.92 38.35 -2.42
N VAL A 711 -13.25 37.71 -3.53
CA VAL A 711 -14.40 38.09 -4.36
C VAL A 711 -15.67 38.04 -3.54
N PHE A 712 -15.93 36.91 -2.90
CA PHE A 712 -16.96 36.80 -1.88
C PHE A 712 -16.34 36.36 -0.58
N SER A 713 -16.38 37.22 0.43
CA SER A 713 -16.00 36.89 1.80
C SER A 713 -17.04 35.99 2.47
N ARG A 714 -18.28 35.98 1.93
CA ARG A 714 -19.38 35.15 2.39
C ARG A 714 -20.21 34.64 1.22
N VAL A 715 -20.44 33.34 1.22
CA VAL A 715 -21.42 32.65 0.37
C VAL A 715 -22.37 31.90 1.28
N ALA A 716 -23.68 32.15 1.16
CA ALA A 716 -24.69 31.47 1.96
C ALA A 716 -25.90 31.08 1.11
N LEU A 717 -26.59 30.00 1.49
CA LEU A 717 -27.82 29.55 0.85
C LEU A 717 -28.90 29.29 1.92
N LYS A 718 -30.06 30.00 1.80
CA LYS A 718 -31.17 29.85 2.72
C LYS A 718 -30.76 29.97 4.19
N GLY A 719 -29.81 30.86 4.50
CA GLY A 719 -29.28 31.10 5.83
C GLY A 719 -28.09 30.20 6.23
N THR A 720 -27.84 29.11 5.52
CA THR A 720 -26.68 28.24 5.77
C THR A 720 -25.42 28.83 5.16
N GLU A 721 -24.36 28.97 5.95
CA GLU A 721 -23.04 29.43 5.51
C GLU A 721 -22.36 28.37 4.65
N LEU A 722 -21.99 28.75 3.42
CA LEU A 722 -21.28 27.89 2.45
C LEU A 722 -19.84 28.35 2.24
N GLY A 723 -19.36 29.33 3.00
CA GLY A 723 -17.97 29.76 2.98
C GLY A 723 -17.69 31.01 2.15
N SER A 724 -16.60 31.04 1.44
CA SER A 724 -16.14 32.17 0.65
C SER A 724 -15.61 31.72 -0.72
N TYR A 725 -15.42 32.65 -1.65
CA TYR A 725 -14.97 32.38 -3.01
C TYR A 725 -13.88 33.35 -3.45
N ASN A 726 -12.85 32.78 -4.14
CA ASN A 726 -11.76 33.59 -4.71
C ASN A 726 -11.22 33.02 -6.02
N ALA A 727 -10.44 33.84 -6.74
CA ALA A 727 -9.56 33.42 -7.83
C ALA A 727 -8.11 33.45 -7.36
N MET A 728 -7.28 32.55 -7.89
CA MET A 728 -5.88 32.37 -7.50
C MET A 728 -4.99 32.12 -8.72
N VAL A 729 -3.70 32.42 -8.57
CA VAL A 729 -2.67 32.03 -9.51
C VAL A 729 -1.68 31.11 -8.81
N ASN A 730 -1.34 29.98 -9.45
CA ASN A 730 -0.19 29.17 -9.04
C ASN A 730 0.99 29.50 -9.95
N SER A 731 2.05 30.00 -9.37
CA SER A 731 3.22 30.48 -10.05
C SER A 731 4.48 29.85 -9.49
N GLN A 732 5.56 29.84 -10.25
CA GLN A 732 6.90 29.47 -9.81
C GLN A 732 7.72 30.74 -9.58
N ASP A 733 8.43 30.78 -8.45
CA ASP A 733 9.35 31.84 -8.09
C ASP A 733 10.63 31.20 -7.53
N GLY A 734 11.76 31.39 -8.26
CA GLY A 734 13.08 30.89 -7.83
C GLY A 734 13.16 29.37 -7.62
N GLY A 735 12.30 28.57 -8.29
CA GLY A 735 12.23 27.12 -8.14
C GLY A 735 11.10 26.63 -7.23
N ASP A 736 10.53 27.49 -6.40
CA ASP A 736 9.45 27.15 -5.49
C ASP A 736 8.08 27.44 -6.09
N LEU A 737 7.13 26.49 -5.94
CA LEU A 737 5.73 26.70 -6.29
C LEU A 737 5.05 27.57 -5.25
N ARG A 738 4.50 28.71 -5.69
CA ARG A 738 3.77 29.63 -4.82
C ARG A 738 2.32 29.79 -5.26
N TRP A 739 1.47 29.99 -4.26
CA TRP A 739 0.04 30.22 -4.42
C TRP A 739 -0.28 31.66 -4.09
N TYR A 740 -0.75 32.40 -5.08
CA TYR A 740 -1.13 33.79 -4.92
C TYR A 740 -2.64 33.93 -4.96
N ASP A 741 -3.25 34.16 -3.81
CA ASP A 741 -4.65 34.60 -3.73
C ASP A 741 -4.80 36.01 -4.30
N MET A 742 -5.95 36.28 -4.89
CA MET A 742 -6.30 37.68 -5.22
C MET A 742 -6.34 38.49 -3.92
N ALA A 743 -5.36 39.36 -3.72
CA ALA A 743 -5.16 40.04 -2.44
C ALA A 743 -6.13 41.21 -2.25
N LYS A 744 -6.69 41.76 -3.36
CA LYS A 744 -7.54 42.93 -3.29
C LYS A 744 -8.57 42.99 -4.43
N VAL A 745 -9.82 43.05 -4.05
CA VAL A 745 -10.89 43.44 -4.99
C VAL A 745 -10.80 44.93 -5.29
N THR A 746 -10.65 45.31 -6.56
CA THR A 746 -10.44 46.71 -6.99
C THR A 746 -11.72 47.35 -7.52
N GLY A 747 -12.68 46.51 -7.95
CA GLY A 747 -13.94 47.04 -8.47
C GLY A 747 -15.02 45.98 -8.64
N VAL A 748 -16.27 46.40 -8.52
CA VAL A 748 -17.45 45.55 -8.71
C VAL A 748 -18.50 46.35 -9.46
N VAL A 749 -19.01 45.78 -10.55
CA VAL A 749 -20.11 46.38 -11.34
C VAL A 749 -21.22 45.32 -11.47
N PHE A 750 -22.43 45.67 -11.05
CA PHE A 750 -23.63 44.87 -11.20
C PHE A 750 -24.46 45.32 -12.39
N SER A 751 -25.03 44.34 -13.09
CA SER A 751 -26.02 44.60 -14.16
C SER A 751 -26.98 43.42 -14.25
N GLU A 752 -28.17 43.62 -14.71
CA GLU A 752 -29.11 42.56 -15.08
C GLU A 752 -29.14 42.40 -16.60
N LYS A 753 -29.02 41.18 -17.05
CA LYS A 753 -29.03 40.84 -18.46
C LYS A 753 -29.84 39.56 -18.70
N LYS A 754 -30.90 39.64 -19.50
CA LYS A 754 -31.80 38.53 -19.80
C LYS A 754 -32.36 37.85 -18.53
N GLY A 755 -32.59 38.65 -17.48
CA GLY A 755 -33.11 38.16 -16.19
C GLY A 755 -32.08 37.50 -15.27
N TRP A 756 -30.80 37.46 -15.64
CA TRP A 756 -29.70 37.07 -14.80
C TRP A 756 -29.02 38.28 -14.15
N GLY A 757 -28.63 38.13 -12.90
CA GLY A 757 -27.68 39.04 -12.24
C GLY A 757 -26.28 38.79 -12.72
N MET A 758 -25.62 39.82 -13.24
CA MET A 758 -24.25 39.80 -13.73
C MET A 758 -23.37 40.67 -12.86
N LEU A 759 -22.40 40.10 -12.22
CA LEU A 759 -21.40 40.82 -11.44
C LEU A 759 -20.06 40.75 -12.17
N LYS A 760 -19.55 41.90 -12.60
CA LYS A 760 -18.18 42.01 -13.12
C LYS A 760 -17.27 42.40 -11.96
N VAL A 761 -16.27 41.59 -11.65
CA VAL A 761 -15.34 41.80 -10.53
C VAL A 761 -13.94 41.96 -11.08
N SER A 762 -13.25 42.99 -10.67
CA SER A 762 -11.83 43.21 -10.91
C SER A 762 -11.08 43.07 -9.59
N GLY A 763 -9.88 42.54 -9.66
CA GLY A 763 -9.01 42.35 -8.50
C GLY A 763 -7.55 42.28 -8.87
N GLU A 764 -6.68 42.48 -7.90
CA GLU A 764 -5.24 42.46 -8.11
C GLU A 764 -4.49 41.80 -6.95
N PHE A 765 -3.32 41.27 -7.27
CA PHE A 765 -2.28 40.88 -6.33
C PHE A 765 -1.00 41.64 -6.63
N ARG A 766 -0.28 42.10 -5.60
CA ARG A 766 1.08 42.65 -5.70
C ARG A 766 1.96 42.03 -4.62
N GLY A 767 3.02 41.34 -5.07
CA GLY A 767 4.06 40.83 -4.19
C GLY A 767 5.01 41.91 -3.71
N ASP A 768 5.93 41.55 -2.85
CA ASP A 768 6.91 42.41 -2.23
C ASP A 768 7.71 43.22 -3.26
N GLY A 769 7.72 44.54 -3.09
CA GLY A 769 8.45 45.46 -3.96
C GLY A 769 7.83 45.65 -5.34
N GLY A 770 6.63 45.07 -5.62
CA GLY A 770 5.95 45.22 -6.91
C GLY A 770 6.60 44.47 -8.09
N ARG A 771 7.58 43.59 -7.83
CA ARG A 771 8.23 42.78 -8.88
C ARG A 771 7.28 41.80 -9.49
N GLN A 772 6.53 41.10 -8.66
CA GLN A 772 5.47 40.15 -9.08
C GLN A 772 4.11 40.75 -8.82
N GLY A 773 3.20 40.56 -9.77
CA GLY A 773 1.83 41.05 -9.62
C GLY A 773 0.95 40.66 -10.78
N PHE A 774 -0.33 40.47 -10.51
CA PHE A 774 -1.31 40.23 -11.55
C PHE A 774 -2.63 40.94 -11.24
N ALA A 775 -3.38 41.29 -12.28
CA ALA A 775 -4.75 41.75 -12.21
C ALA A 775 -5.67 40.72 -12.86
N LEU A 776 -6.84 40.49 -12.26
CA LEU A 776 -7.87 39.57 -12.75
C LEU A 776 -9.15 40.29 -13.05
N GLU A 777 -9.81 39.89 -14.15
CA GLU A 777 -11.22 40.22 -14.40
C GLU A 777 -12.05 38.95 -14.49
N GLN A 778 -13.16 38.90 -13.76
CA GLN A 778 -14.10 37.81 -13.82
C GLN A 778 -15.56 38.31 -13.88
N SER A 779 -16.38 37.50 -14.53
CA SER A 779 -17.83 37.74 -14.60
C SER A 779 -18.53 36.62 -13.81
N ILE A 780 -19.42 36.99 -12.92
CA ILE A 780 -20.21 36.07 -12.11
C ILE A 780 -21.66 36.27 -12.44
N ALA A 781 -22.34 35.18 -12.82
CA ALA A 781 -23.77 35.19 -13.12
C ALA A 781 -24.55 34.44 -12.07
N VAL A 782 -25.71 34.97 -11.67
CA VAL A 782 -26.65 34.32 -10.76
C VAL A 782 -28.04 34.26 -11.37
N HIS A 783 -28.69 33.13 -11.21
CA HIS A 783 -30.10 32.98 -11.62
C HIS A 783 -31.04 33.27 -10.43
N PRO A 784 -32.14 34.01 -10.59
CA PRO A 784 -33.02 34.32 -9.47
C PRO A 784 -33.61 33.08 -8.77
N ASP A 785 -33.88 32.04 -9.51
CA ASP A 785 -34.58 30.82 -9.04
C ASP A 785 -33.67 29.63 -8.78
N ARG A 786 -32.34 29.77 -8.94
CA ARG A 786 -31.38 28.66 -8.80
C ARG A 786 -30.41 28.91 -7.66
N PRO A 787 -30.02 27.85 -6.92
CA PRO A 787 -29.17 27.96 -5.75
C PRO A 787 -27.67 27.97 -6.06
N TYR A 788 -27.27 28.50 -7.22
CA TYR A 788 -25.87 28.49 -7.65
C TYR A 788 -25.45 29.80 -8.34
N PHE A 789 -24.16 29.98 -8.53
CA PHE A 789 -23.59 30.99 -9.39
C PHE A 789 -22.63 30.39 -10.42
N ILE A 790 -22.39 31.13 -11.49
CA ILE A 790 -21.47 30.76 -12.56
C ILE A 790 -20.33 31.77 -12.56
N ALA A 791 -19.09 31.31 -12.47
CA ALA A 791 -17.93 32.19 -12.54
C ALA A 791 -17.16 31.96 -13.85
N ASN A 792 -16.83 33.06 -14.52
CA ASN A 792 -16.00 33.08 -15.72
C ASN A 792 -14.80 34.00 -15.50
N LEU A 793 -13.59 33.42 -15.50
CA LEU A 793 -12.34 34.16 -15.47
C LEU A 793 -11.97 34.53 -16.92
N SER A 794 -12.04 35.81 -17.24
CA SER A 794 -11.97 36.30 -18.61
C SER A 794 -10.68 37.05 -18.95
N LYS A 795 -9.90 37.47 -17.94
CA LYS A 795 -8.68 38.19 -18.19
C LYS A 795 -7.72 38.10 -17.01
N VAL A 796 -6.45 37.88 -17.32
CA VAL A 796 -5.33 38.00 -16.40
C VAL A 796 -4.29 38.91 -17.05
N VAL A 797 -3.76 39.84 -16.28
CA VAL A 797 -2.70 40.79 -16.74
C VAL A 797 -1.53 40.70 -15.76
N ASN A 798 -0.32 40.53 -16.25
CA ASN A 798 0.86 40.74 -15.44
C ASN A 798 1.06 42.23 -15.20
N ILE A 799 0.86 42.68 -13.96
CA ILE A 799 1.06 44.07 -13.52
C ILE A 799 2.34 44.27 -12.74
N GLY A 800 3.18 43.25 -12.64
CA GLY A 800 4.50 43.28 -12.05
C GLY A 800 5.53 43.85 -13.03
N THR A 801 6.76 44.03 -12.54
CA THR A 801 7.93 44.50 -13.33
C THR A 801 8.71 43.32 -13.93
N GLU A 802 8.47 42.09 -13.47
CA GLU A 802 9.15 40.88 -13.91
C GLU A 802 8.14 39.93 -14.60
N PRO A 803 8.64 39.03 -15.48
CA PRO A 803 7.79 37.99 -16.04
C PRO A 803 7.15 37.11 -14.95
N LEU A 804 5.86 36.77 -15.14
CA LEU A 804 5.12 35.88 -14.25
C LEU A 804 5.08 34.47 -14.87
N ASP A 805 5.71 33.50 -14.23
CA ASP A 805 5.70 32.10 -14.64
C ASP A 805 4.49 31.40 -14.02
N VAL A 806 3.45 31.15 -14.81
CA VAL A 806 2.16 30.62 -14.36
C VAL A 806 2.04 29.15 -14.69
N ARG A 807 1.74 28.35 -13.67
CA ARG A 807 1.39 26.92 -13.84
C ARG A 807 -0.10 26.75 -14.13
N ALA A 808 -0.95 27.41 -13.37
CA ALA A 808 -2.41 27.35 -13.54
C ALA A 808 -3.10 28.51 -12.85
N PHE A 809 -4.33 28.79 -13.33
CA PHE A 809 -5.29 29.67 -12.67
C PHE A 809 -6.32 28.81 -11.95
N TYR A 810 -6.79 29.26 -10.78
CA TYR A 810 -7.75 28.52 -9.99
C TYR A 810 -8.96 29.40 -9.67
N LEU A 811 -10.14 28.80 -9.77
CA LEU A 811 -11.36 29.33 -9.17
C LEU A 811 -11.70 28.42 -7.98
N ARG A 812 -11.69 28.99 -6.78
CA ARG A 812 -11.77 28.24 -5.52
C ARG A 812 -12.86 28.76 -4.61
N GLN A 813 -13.65 27.82 -4.11
CA GLN A 813 -14.53 28.09 -3.00
C GLN A 813 -13.95 27.53 -1.71
N TYR A 814 -13.94 28.33 -0.67
CA TYR A 814 -13.53 27.96 0.67
C TYR A 814 -14.78 27.65 1.49
N ALA A 815 -15.10 26.39 1.66
CA ALA A 815 -16.22 25.97 2.49
C ALA A 815 -15.83 25.96 3.98
N PRO A 816 -16.72 26.37 4.90
CA PRO A 816 -16.47 26.20 6.32
C PRO A 816 -16.43 24.71 6.65
N TYR A 817 -15.42 24.33 7.35
CA TYR A 817 -15.29 22.98 7.89
C TYR A 817 -16.06 22.89 9.20
N ALA A 818 -17.04 21.98 9.28
CA ALA A 818 -17.66 21.64 10.54
C ALA A 818 -16.65 20.85 11.38
N LYS A 819 -15.93 21.56 12.26
CA LYS A 819 -15.12 20.91 13.29
C LYS A 819 -16.04 20.19 14.26
N ASP A 820 -16.24 18.91 14.06
CA ASP A 820 -16.54 18.07 15.20
C ASP A 820 -15.23 17.80 15.95
N LYS A 821 -15.12 18.36 17.15
CA LYS A 821 -13.87 18.44 17.95
C LYS A 821 -13.34 17.09 18.41
N ALA A 822 -14.11 16.02 18.27
CA ALA A 822 -13.78 14.84 19.05
C ALA A 822 -12.98 13.79 18.30
N THR A 823 -13.19 13.51 17.02
CA THR A 823 -12.62 12.27 16.48
C THR A 823 -12.51 12.17 14.97
N ASP A 824 -13.08 13.07 14.17
CA ASP A 824 -13.18 12.79 12.75
C ASP A 824 -12.89 13.99 11.85
N ARG A 825 -11.65 14.07 11.41
CA ARG A 825 -11.19 15.01 10.36
C ARG A 825 -11.91 14.81 9.02
N ARG A 826 -12.86 13.88 8.93
CA ARG A 826 -13.46 13.39 7.69
C ARG A 826 -14.97 13.25 7.70
N LYS A 827 -15.65 13.48 8.82
CA LYS A 827 -17.10 13.52 8.81
C LYS A 827 -17.55 14.67 7.93
N GLY A 828 -17.90 14.34 6.71
CA GLY A 828 -18.73 15.17 5.91
C GLY A 828 -18.27 15.55 4.53
N VAL A 829 -17.06 15.23 4.07
CA VAL A 829 -16.69 15.59 2.68
C VAL A 829 -15.73 14.59 2.05
N PRO A 830 -16.15 13.89 1.00
CA PRO A 830 -15.28 13.03 0.21
C PRO A 830 -14.14 13.84 -0.42
N ASN A 831 -12.91 13.35 -0.27
CA ASN A 831 -11.77 13.89 -1.00
C ASN A 831 -11.80 13.38 -2.43
N LEU A 832 -12.53 14.08 -3.31
CA LEU A 832 -12.60 13.73 -4.71
C LEU A 832 -11.30 14.13 -5.38
N TRP A 833 -10.36 13.22 -5.37
CA TRP A 833 -9.14 13.35 -6.12
C TRP A 833 -9.46 13.40 -7.61
N LYS A 834 -9.29 14.62 -8.21
CA LYS A 834 -9.09 14.74 -9.63
C LYS A 834 -10.15 14.00 -10.49
N ALA A 835 -11.38 14.45 -10.52
CA ALA A 835 -12.21 14.09 -11.67
C ALA A 835 -11.66 14.83 -12.90
N PRO A 836 -11.13 14.18 -13.90
CA PRO A 836 -10.87 14.83 -15.13
C PRO A 836 -12.23 15.11 -15.75
N LYS A 837 -12.50 16.36 -15.98
CA LYS A 837 -13.61 16.85 -16.77
C LYS A 837 -14.97 17.00 -16.10
N ARG A 838 -15.44 18.18 -16.22
CA ARG A 838 -16.78 18.70 -16.31
C ARG A 838 -17.52 18.84 -15.00
N ASP A 839 -17.43 17.91 -14.04
CA ASP A 839 -18.17 18.04 -12.79
C ASP A 839 -17.43 17.48 -11.57
N VAL A 840 -17.59 18.14 -10.45
CA VAL A 840 -17.23 17.69 -9.11
C VAL A 840 -18.43 17.91 -8.22
N TRP A 841 -18.80 16.91 -7.44
CA TRP A 841 -19.86 17.04 -6.46
C TRP A 841 -19.53 16.22 -5.21
N VAL A 842 -19.99 16.69 -4.07
CA VAL A 842 -19.67 16.13 -2.77
C VAL A 842 -20.91 16.10 -1.89
N ARG A 843 -20.98 15.10 -1.02
CA ARG A 843 -22.02 14.97 0.00
C ARG A 843 -21.49 15.49 1.31
N THR A 844 -22.25 16.34 2.00
CA THR A 844 -21.93 16.83 3.34
C THR A 844 -22.42 15.87 4.42
N ALA A 845 -21.91 15.98 5.65
CA ALA A 845 -22.31 15.11 6.76
C ALA A 845 -23.80 15.15 7.09
N ASP A 846 -24.46 16.27 6.81
CA ASP A 846 -25.91 16.46 6.94
C ASP A 846 -26.71 15.89 5.75
N GLY A 847 -26.02 15.26 4.79
CA GLY A 847 -26.65 14.65 3.61
C GLY A 847 -26.92 15.59 2.46
N ALA A 848 -26.53 16.86 2.56
CA ALA A 848 -26.63 17.80 1.43
C ALA A 848 -25.56 17.51 0.37
N TRP A 849 -25.86 17.87 -0.89
CA TRP A 849 -24.93 17.76 -2.00
C TRP A 849 -24.54 19.15 -2.50
N TRP A 850 -23.28 19.32 -2.83
CA TRP A 850 -22.76 20.51 -3.47
C TRP A 850 -21.57 20.22 -4.37
N GLY A 851 -21.33 21.08 -5.30
CA GLY A 851 -20.25 20.89 -6.28
C GLY A 851 -20.30 21.89 -7.42
N GLY A 852 -19.65 21.57 -8.51
CA GLY A 852 -19.56 22.40 -9.69
C GLY A 852 -19.26 21.60 -10.94
N MET A 853 -19.43 22.25 -12.08
CA MET A 853 -19.03 21.72 -13.38
C MET A 853 -18.32 22.79 -14.21
N THR A 854 -17.58 22.38 -15.21
CA THR A 854 -17.00 23.27 -16.22
C THR A 854 -17.22 22.74 -17.62
N THR A 855 -17.46 23.63 -18.55
CA THR A 855 -17.45 23.34 -20.00
C THR A 855 -16.21 23.93 -20.68
N SER A 856 -15.33 24.57 -19.92
CA SER A 856 -14.09 25.14 -20.44
C SER A 856 -13.11 24.06 -20.88
N PRO A 857 -12.64 24.07 -22.13
CA PRO A 857 -11.59 23.17 -22.59
C PRO A 857 -10.24 23.42 -21.92
N ALA A 858 -10.04 24.62 -21.37
CA ALA A 858 -8.85 24.98 -20.62
C ALA A 858 -8.84 24.41 -19.20
N CYS A 859 -9.95 23.86 -18.73
CA CYS A 859 -9.98 23.22 -17.41
C CYS A 859 -9.31 21.84 -17.49
N THR A 860 -8.15 21.74 -16.91
CA THR A 860 -7.37 20.50 -16.86
C THR A 860 -7.62 19.69 -15.60
N MET A 861 -8.12 20.36 -14.55
CA MET A 861 -8.42 19.70 -13.29
C MET A 861 -9.62 20.37 -12.61
N PHE A 862 -10.60 19.58 -12.22
CA PHE A 862 -11.66 19.99 -11.33
C PHE A 862 -11.66 19.04 -10.14
N ARG A 863 -11.33 19.53 -8.95
CA ARG A 863 -11.09 18.69 -7.77
C ARG A 863 -11.68 19.29 -6.51
N TYR A 864 -11.81 18.46 -5.53
CA TYR A 864 -12.02 18.84 -4.16
C TYR A 864 -10.68 18.75 -3.40
N PHE A 865 -10.36 19.76 -2.63
CA PHE A 865 -9.08 19.85 -1.93
C PHE A 865 -9.27 20.06 -0.43
N LEU A 866 -8.55 19.25 0.37
CA LEU A 866 -8.37 19.43 1.80
C LEU A 866 -7.02 20.09 2.05
N THR A 867 -6.97 21.16 2.85
CA THR A 867 -5.69 21.71 3.30
C THR A 867 -4.99 20.71 4.22
N ASN A 868 -3.66 20.68 4.19
CA ASN A 868 -2.83 19.76 4.99
C ASN A 868 -3.09 19.86 6.51
N ASP A 869 -3.61 21.00 6.97
CA ASP A 869 -3.99 21.22 8.37
C ASP A 869 -5.43 20.78 8.67
N GLY A 870 -6.15 20.24 7.69
CA GLY A 870 -7.53 19.80 7.81
C GLY A 870 -8.54 20.92 8.13
N ARG A 871 -8.16 22.20 7.96
CA ARG A 871 -9.00 23.33 8.38
C ARG A 871 -9.96 23.84 7.33
N ASN A 872 -9.63 23.61 6.05
CA ASN A 872 -10.43 24.13 4.95
C ASN A 872 -10.62 23.10 3.87
N GLN A 873 -11.84 23.04 3.35
CA GLN A 873 -12.22 22.21 2.22
C GLN A 873 -12.68 23.12 1.09
N HIS A 874 -12.25 22.84 -0.13
CA HIS A 874 -12.63 23.68 -1.25
C HIS A 874 -12.72 22.89 -2.55
N PRO A 875 -13.78 23.10 -3.33
CA PRO A 875 -13.77 22.78 -4.74
C PRO A 875 -12.85 23.73 -5.49
N ASP A 876 -11.96 23.17 -6.28
CA ASP A 876 -11.01 23.87 -7.13
C ASP A 876 -11.25 23.52 -8.58
N ALA A 877 -11.33 24.54 -9.44
CA ALA A 877 -11.16 24.37 -10.87
C ALA A 877 -9.79 24.93 -11.27
N SER A 878 -8.94 24.11 -11.86
CA SER A 878 -7.63 24.48 -12.38
C SER A 878 -7.69 24.64 -13.89
N PHE A 879 -7.26 25.79 -14.37
CA PHE A 879 -7.20 26.13 -15.77
C PHE A 879 -5.75 26.29 -16.19
N GLU A 880 -5.30 25.38 -17.02
CA GLU A 880 -3.99 25.51 -17.65
C GLU A 880 -4.14 26.20 -19.00
N PRO A 881 -3.21 27.05 -19.40
CA PRO A 881 -3.22 27.70 -20.67
C PRO A 881 -3.29 26.68 -21.81
N GLN A 882 -3.96 27.07 -22.87
CA GLN A 882 -4.07 26.30 -24.08
C GLN A 882 -3.43 27.09 -25.22
N GLY A 883 -2.60 26.42 -26.03
CA GLY A 883 -1.99 27.05 -27.20
C GLY A 883 -0.55 27.57 -27.00
N GLU A 884 0.01 28.14 -28.05
CA GLU A 884 1.41 28.58 -28.13
C GLU A 884 1.69 29.95 -27.48
N THR A 885 0.68 30.62 -26.98
CA THR A 885 0.79 31.93 -26.32
C THR A 885 0.07 31.96 -24.98
N PRO A 886 0.73 32.42 -23.92
CA PRO A 886 2.09 33.01 -23.84
C PRO A 886 3.19 31.95 -23.95
N PRO A 887 4.42 32.31 -24.32
CA PRO A 887 5.50 31.37 -24.53
C PRO A 887 5.78 30.58 -23.26
N VAL A 888 6.08 29.30 -23.42
CA VAL A 888 6.34 28.37 -22.34
C VAL A 888 7.80 28.55 -21.88
N SER A 889 8.06 28.62 -20.58
CA SER A 889 9.41 28.59 -20.03
C SER A 889 10.08 27.23 -20.23
N PRO A 890 11.43 27.11 -20.12
CA PRO A 890 12.13 25.82 -20.18
C PRO A 890 11.59 24.76 -19.22
N ASP A 891 11.02 25.19 -18.08
CA ASP A 891 10.44 24.32 -17.06
C ASP A 891 8.96 23.95 -17.32
N GLY A 892 8.40 24.35 -18.47
CA GLY A 892 7.02 24.04 -18.87
C GLY A 892 5.96 24.94 -18.22
N PHE A 893 6.36 26.11 -17.71
CA PHE A 893 5.42 27.13 -17.21
C PHE A 893 5.15 28.19 -18.30
N TRP A 894 3.98 28.84 -18.21
CA TRP A 894 3.71 29.99 -19.07
C TRP A 894 4.36 31.24 -18.55
N ARG A 895 5.11 31.84 -19.40
CA ARG A 895 5.78 33.10 -19.10
C ARG A 895 4.93 34.26 -19.62
N LEU A 896 4.27 34.94 -18.70
CA LEU A 896 3.50 36.15 -19.00
C LEU A 896 4.39 37.36 -18.78
N ALA A 897 4.81 38.04 -19.84
CA ALA A 897 5.65 39.23 -19.78
C ALA A 897 4.96 40.40 -19.04
N PRO A 898 5.72 41.35 -18.43
CA PRO A 898 5.13 42.55 -17.85
C PRO A 898 4.21 43.28 -18.82
N GLY A 899 3.01 43.68 -18.36
CA GLY A 899 1.97 44.31 -19.17
C GLY A 899 1.21 43.39 -20.13
N ALA A 900 1.63 42.16 -20.31
CA ALA A 900 0.91 41.20 -21.16
C ALA A 900 -0.41 40.77 -20.52
N ALA A 901 -1.43 40.62 -21.35
CA ALA A 901 -2.75 40.13 -20.97
C ALA A 901 -3.02 38.75 -21.57
N TYR A 902 -3.71 37.92 -20.85
CA TYR A 902 -4.14 36.60 -21.26
C TYR A 902 -5.60 36.34 -20.90
N ASP A 903 -6.36 35.71 -21.79
CA ASP A 903 -7.68 35.19 -21.50
C ASP A 903 -7.60 33.68 -21.20
N PRO A 904 -7.75 33.25 -19.93
CA PRO A 904 -7.67 31.86 -19.57
C PRO A 904 -8.89 31.05 -20.03
N HIS A 905 -9.93 31.66 -20.62
CA HIS A 905 -11.19 30.97 -21.01
C HIS A 905 -11.78 30.11 -19.89
N GLY A 906 -11.52 30.50 -18.64
CA GLY A 906 -11.85 29.74 -17.46
C GLY A 906 -13.32 29.93 -17.07
N THR A 907 -14.21 29.02 -17.50
CA THR A 907 -15.60 29.04 -17.07
C THR A 907 -15.90 27.86 -16.17
N VAL A 908 -16.39 28.16 -14.96
CA VAL A 908 -16.91 27.21 -14.00
C VAL A 908 -18.39 27.49 -13.79
N TRP A 909 -19.18 26.46 -14.01
CA TRP A 909 -20.61 26.49 -13.84
C TRP A 909 -20.94 25.95 -12.46
N ALA A 910 -21.64 26.74 -11.66
CA ALA A 910 -22.15 26.29 -10.39
C ALA A 910 -21.07 25.87 -9.37
N LEU A 911 -20.38 26.84 -8.86
CA LEU A 911 -19.68 26.68 -7.57
C LEU A 911 -20.71 26.92 -6.48
N CYS A 912 -20.87 25.96 -5.60
CA CYS A 912 -21.81 25.98 -4.49
C CYS A 912 -23.27 25.72 -4.81
N ILE A 913 -23.64 24.52 -4.50
CA ILE A 913 -25.06 24.16 -4.53
C ILE A 913 -25.36 23.42 -3.24
N GLY A 914 -26.28 24.00 -2.45
CA GLY A 914 -26.98 23.25 -1.42
C GLY A 914 -28.17 22.55 -2.09
N GLY A 915 -28.25 21.23 -2.04
CA GLY A 915 -29.37 20.50 -2.62
C GLY A 915 -29.81 19.34 -1.76
N THR A 916 -31.12 19.24 -1.53
CA THR A 916 -31.75 18.01 -1.07
C THR A 916 -32.15 17.20 -2.29
N GLY A 917 -31.83 15.94 -2.37
CA GLY A 917 -32.25 15.09 -3.48
C GLY A 917 -31.15 14.18 -4.03
N GLY A 918 -30.03 14.10 -3.35
CA GLY A 918 -28.94 13.17 -3.70
C GLY A 918 -28.33 13.47 -5.08
N HIS A 919 -27.60 12.51 -5.57
CA HIS A 919 -26.91 12.53 -6.86
C HIS A 919 -27.86 12.82 -8.04
N GLU A 920 -29.03 12.22 -8.09
CA GLU A 920 -30.02 12.43 -9.15
C GLU A 920 -30.58 13.85 -9.19
N GLY A 921 -30.77 14.49 -8.06
CA GLY A 921 -31.20 15.89 -7.99
C GLY A 921 -30.13 16.83 -8.54
N TRP A 922 -28.88 16.49 -8.29
CA TRP A 922 -27.71 17.20 -8.80
C TRP A 922 -27.55 17.03 -10.31
N GLU A 923 -27.63 15.80 -10.84
CA GLU A 923 -27.56 15.53 -12.27
C GLU A 923 -28.67 16.26 -13.06
N ARG A 924 -29.88 16.31 -12.52
CA ARG A 924 -30.97 17.09 -13.13
C ARG A 924 -30.64 18.58 -13.22
N GLN A 925 -30.05 19.16 -12.15
CA GLN A 925 -29.65 20.57 -12.18
C GLN A 925 -28.51 20.83 -13.18
N LEU A 926 -27.53 19.89 -13.28
CA LEU A 926 -26.45 19.99 -14.25
C LEU A 926 -26.94 19.82 -15.70
N LYS A 927 -27.90 18.94 -15.92
CA LYS A 927 -28.53 18.75 -17.24
C LYS A 927 -29.24 20.03 -17.73
N ASP A 928 -29.97 20.69 -16.84
CA ASP A 928 -30.60 22.00 -17.14
C ASP A 928 -29.60 23.10 -17.51
N LEU A 929 -28.32 22.95 -17.11
CA LEU A 929 -27.22 23.87 -17.45
C LEU A 929 -26.52 23.52 -18.76
N SER A 930 -26.61 22.29 -19.21
CA SER A 930 -25.98 21.82 -20.46
C SER A 930 -26.88 21.96 -21.68
N GLU A 931 -28.20 22.07 -21.49
CA GLU A 931 -29.19 22.41 -22.48
C GLU A 931 -29.37 23.96 -22.58
#